data_b96d489bf6b51551649921a1b9675cd8
#
_entry.id   b96d489bf6b51551649921a1b9675cd8
#
_cell.length_a   1.000
_cell.length_b   1.000
_cell.length_c   1.000
_cell.angle_alpha   90.00
_cell.angle_beta   90.00
_cell.angle_gamma   90.00
#
_symmetry.space_group_name_H-M   'P 1'
#
loop_
_entity.id
_entity.type
_entity.pdbx_description
1 polymer ?
#
loop_
_entity_poly.entity_id
_entity_poly.type
_entity_poly.pdbx_seq_one_letter_code
_entity_poly.pdbx_strand_id
1 'polypeptide(L)'
;MLRITGYSDKYQAFPGEKIQFYVNSEKKENYDVQIVRLIHGDTNPEGPGYKEEEIGAICNKSYQGRNQKVHGGSYVIIPQDDRLNVKSFTLQAYIFPTTPDKGKQGILTKWNEKTNSGYGLFIDDNSCLSVMVGDGEGQVMNLSSEKKLMRKVWYLVAVSYDAETGKIKLYQEPCVTPTNAGLGMSLLHPADETTAFVEATNNLKPRANDAPFLISASTINDHSGRHIHGAHYKEALTPIELPEQGFIYNGKIDRPRLSKKALSKSEIESLARGYSGCSAELRSEVVGAWDFHANITKNIASTYIIDTTSNHLNGFIVNLPVRGMTGYNWTADEMVFHHKPEEYGAIHFHDDDIDDARWEVDFTFEVPDIIKSGIYAARLRINGEDSPETEDFIPFVIKPPKGKTTSKVLFVLPSNSYIAYSNDNLATNSVVAELLAGKVPVMSAADLYLNEHREYGLSTYSLHSDGSGVCYSSRLRPILNMRPKYRHWLSPSLWQLNADLHLTDWLEEKNIDFDVMTDEDLHVEGVDLLNRYQVVLTGSHPEYSSEKMLAAYESYQLNGGRWIYLGADGFYWISEYHPDNLNIIEVRKGEAGTRAWTANPGEYNNAFDGKFGGMWRARGRIPSKVCGLTFTAYGFDVSSYYKREPDSKKPECSWIFEGVGENEVIGDFGLVGGGAAGVELDRYDLEFGTPHNAFLLARSENHTNLMLQVNEEIHFSVRGY
;
A
#
# COMPACT_ATOMS: atom_id res chain seq x y z
N MET A 1 -0.89 20.97 -15.12
CA MET A 1 -1.19 19.52 -15.27
C MET A 1 0.12 18.83 -15.68
N LEU A 2 0.55 17.81 -14.95
CA LEU A 2 1.77 17.08 -15.29
C LEU A 2 1.60 16.41 -16.65
N ARG A 3 2.59 16.54 -17.51
CA ARG A 3 2.56 16.03 -18.90
C ARG A 3 3.41 14.76 -19.06
N ILE A 4 4.30 14.50 -18.11
CA ILE A 4 5.18 13.34 -18.10
C ILE A 4 5.32 12.80 -16.67
N THR A 5 5.25 11.48 -16.52
CA THR A 5 5.45 10.77 -15.25
C THR A 5 6.05 9.40 -15.53
N GLY A 6 6.75 8.81 -14.55
CA GLY A 6 7.31 7.48 -14.74
C GLY A 6 7.70 6.78 -13.45
N TYR A 7 8.05 5.49 -13.59
CA TYR A 7 8.59 4.65 -12.52
C TYR A 7 9.56 3.61 -13.08
N SER A 8 10.23 2.86 -12.20
CA SER A 8 11.16 1.79 -12.57
C SER A 8 10.74 0.43 -12.01
N ASP A 9 11.21 -0.66 -12.63
CA ASP A 9 10.95 -2.04 -12.18
C ASP A 9 11.58 -2.37 -10.83
N LYS A 10 12.66 -1.67 -10.48
CA LYS A 10 13.37 -1.82 -9.20
C LYS A 10 13.95 -0.48 -8.74
N TYR A 11 14.06 -0.33 -7.42
CA TYR A 11 14.56 0.90 -6.81
C TYR A 11 16.08 0.91 -6.65
N GLN A 12 16.73 -0.25 -6.64
CA GLN A 12 18.18 -0.38 -6.50
C GLN A 12 18.76 -1.42 -7.46
N ALA A 13 20.02 -1.20 -7.85
CA ALA A 13 20.76 -2.13 -8.70
C ALA A 13 22.25 -2.17 -8.35
N PHE A 14 22.86 -3.32 -8.59
CA PHE A 14 24.32 -3.46 -8.59
C PHE A 14 24.92 -3.01 -9.94
N PRO A 15 26.21 -2.64 -9.97
CA PRO A 15 26.96 -2.51 -11.22
C PRO A 15 26.79 -3.75 -12.10
N GLY A 16 26.61 -3.56 -13.40
CA GLY A 16 26.34 -4.60 -14.39
C GLY A 16 24.88 -5.04 -14.51
N GLU A 17 23.98 -4.61 -13.62
CA GLU A 17 22.56 -4.92 -13.71
C GLU A 17 21.79 -3.92 -14.61
N LYS A 18 20.55 -4.28 -14.94
CA LYS A 18 19.65 -3.45 -15.74
C LYS A 18 18.49 -2.95 -14.90
N ILE A 19 18.08 -1.70 -15.16
CA ILE A 19 16.87 -1.10 -14.64
C ILE A 19 15.97 -0.76 -15.82
N GLN A 20 14.71 -1.18 -15.78
CA GLN A 20 13.70 -0.86 -16.78
C GLN A 20 12.86 0.33 -16.31
N PHE A 21 12.57 1.23 -17.23
CA PHE A 21 11.79 2.43 -16.96
C PHE A 21 10.54 2.44 -17.80
N TYR A 22 9.47 2.89 -17.17
CA TYR A 22 8.13 2.99 -17.70
C TYR A 22 7.69 4.45 -17.63
N VAL A 23 7.27 5.02 -18.76
CA VAL A 23 7.00 6.46 -18.87
C VAL A 23 5.63 6.68 -19.50
N ASN A 24 4.84 7.54 -18.88
CA ASN A 24 3.61 8.06 -19.44
C ASN A 24 3.82 9.51 -19.93
N SER A 25 3.55 9.78 -21.20
CA SER A 25 3.42 11.12 -21.75
C SER A 25 1.96 11.36 -22.09
N GLU A 26 1.29 12.23 -21.32
CA GLU A 26 -0.16 12.46 -21.42
C GLU A 26 -0.61 12.82 -22.84
N LYS A 27 0.15 13.65 -23.53
CA LYS A 27 -0.12 14.11 -24.90
C LYS A 27 0.68 13.36 -25.96
N LYS A 28 1.34 12.25 -25.60
CA LYS A 28 2.22 11.47 -26.49
C LYS A 28 3.37 12.30 -27.09
N GLU A 29 3.84 13.29 -26.34
CA GLU A 29 4.95 14.14 -26.75
C GLU A 29 6.27 13.41 -26.56
N ASN A 30 7.21 13.62 -27.46
CA ASN A 30 8.56 13.09 -27.32
C ASN A 30 9.24 13.72 -26.11
N TYR A 31 10.12 12.97 -25.47
CA TYR A 31 10.86 13.40 -24.31
C TYR A 31 12.32 12.94 -24.37
N ASP A 32 13.18 13.70 -23.71
CA ASP A 32 14.60 13.37 -23.56
C ASP A 32 14.83 12.71 -22.22
N VAL A 33 15.72 11.72 -22.20
CA VAL A 33 16.18 11.02 -21.00
C VAL A 33 17.64 11.37 -20.73
N GLN A 34 17.95 11.68 -19.48
CA GLN A 34 19.31 11.82 -18.95
C GLN A 34 19.42 11.09 -17.61
N ILE A 35 20.41 10.22 -17.49
CA ILE A 35 20.74 9.63 -16.19
C ILE A 35 21.59 10.64 -15.41
N VAL A 36 21.14 10.98 -14.21
CA VAL A 36 21.81 11.93 -13.32
C VAL A 36 22.09 11.33 -11.96
N ARG A 37 23.21 11.66 -11.34
CA ARG A 37 23.48 11.42 -9.93
C ARG A 37 22.94 12.60 -9.14
N LEU A 38 22.07 12.32 -8.17
CA LEU A 38 21.48 13.33 -7.29
C LEU A 38 22.41 13.59 -6.11
N ILE A 39 22.73 14.85 -5.87
CA ILE A 39 23.61 15.27 -4.78
C ILE A 39 22.82 16.09 -3.75
N HIS A 40 22.04 17.09 -4.21
CA HIS A 40 21.20 17.93 -3.37
C HIS A 40 19.87 18.23 -4.04
N GLY A 41 18.76 18.12 -3.31
CA GLY A 41 17.40 18.16 -3.89
C GLY A 41 16.68 19.51 -3.78
N ASP A 42 17.21 20.49 -3.06
CA ASP A 42 16.54 21.78 -2.81
C ASP A 42 16.92 22.87 -3.83
N THR A 43 15.93 23.63 -4.24
CA THR A 43 16.11 24.80 -5.12
C THR A 43 16.15 26.11 -4.37
N ASN A 44 16.11 26.11 -3.02
CA ASN A 44 16.13 27.33 -2.23
C ASN A 44 17.44 28.09 -2.45
N PRO A 45 17.39 29.36 -2.90
CA PRO A 45 18.61 30.15 -3.15
C PRO A 45 19.39 30.53 -1.88
N GLU A 46 18.77 30.43 -0.70
CA GLU A 46 19.43 30.66 0.59
C GLU A 46 20.17 29.40 1.10
N GLY A 47 19.94 28.26 0.48
CA GLY A 47 20.62 27.00 0.75
C GLY A 47 21.68 26.66 -0.30
N PRO A 48 22.21 25.41 -0.31
CA PRO A 48 23.22 24.94 -1.25
C PRO A 48 22.78 24.97 -2.72
N GLY A 49 21.47 25.04 -2.97
CA GLY A 49 20.87 24.94 -4.31
C GLY A 49 20.79 23.50 -4.81
N TYR A 50 20.06 23.30 -5.89
CA TYR A 50 19.93 22.00 -6.55
C TYR A 50 21.26 21.57 -7.17
N LYS A 51 21.71 20.33 -6.87
CA LYS A 51 22.98 19.77 -7.38
C LYS A 51 22.76 18.39 -7.97
N GLU A 52 23.15 18.21 -9.21
CA GLU A 52 23.18 16.93 -9.91
C GLU A 52 24.42 16.81 -10.78
N GLU A 53 24.78 15.58 -11.14
CA GLU A 53 25.85 15.25 -12.05
C GLU A 53 25.30 14.35 -13.16
N GLU A 54 25.42 14.78 -14.42
CA GLU A 54 24.99 13.96 -15.56
C GLU A 54 25.97 12.79 -15.77
N ILE A 55 25.42 11.59 -15.92
CA ILE A 55 26.16 10.38 -16.19
C ILE A 55 25.96 10.01 -17.66
N GLY A 56 27.06 9.83 -18.38
CA GLY A 56 27.01 9.34 -19.76
C GLY A 56 26.42 7.91 -19.82
N ALA A 57 25.28 7.77 -20.48
CA ALA A 57 24.60 6.48 -20.62
C ALA A 57 24.05 6.32 -22.05
N ILE A 58 24.00 5.06 -22.54
CA ILE A 58 23.45 4.75 -23.88
C ILE A 58 21.98 5.13 -24.00
N CYS A 59 21.24 5.10 -22.88
CA CYS A 59 19.84 5.50 -22.83
C CYS A 59 19.62 7.01 -22.80
N ASN A 60 20.66 7.84 -22.67
CA ASN A 60 20.54 9.31 -22.74
C ASN A 60 20.25 9.75 -24.19
N LYS A 61 18.98 9.81 -24.55
CA LYS A 61 18.50 10.21 -25.88
C LYS A 61 17.03 10.53 -25.83
N SER A 62 16.49 10.99 -26.95
CA SER A 62 15.05 11.22 -27.13
C SER A 62 14.29 9.92 -27.38
N TYR A 63 13.09 9.83 -26.80
CA TYR A 63 12.14 8.74 -26.97
C TYR A 63 10.79 9.27 -27.43
N GLN A 64 10.06 8.43 -28.16
CA GLN A 64 8.69 8.73 -28.54
C GLN A 64 7.78 8.56 -27.33
N GLY A 65 7.01 9.59 -27.00
CA GLY A 65 6.05 9.50 -25.90
C GLY A 65 4.82 8.70 -26.28
N ARG A 66 4.29 7.99 -25.29
CA ARG A 66 3.01 7.28 -25.35
C ARG A 66 2.20 7.53 -24.10
N ASN A 67 0.87 7.48 -24.24
CA ASN A 67 -0.01 7.54 -23.08
C ASN A 67 -0.23 6.16 -22.52
N GLN A 68 0.12 5.96 -21.27
CA GLN A 68 -0.03 4.71 -20.53
C GLN A 68 -0.92 4.94 -19.31
N LYS A 69 -2.11 4.37 -19.32
CA LYS A 69 -3.08 4.52 -18.22
C LYS A 69 -2.76 3.60 -17.05
N VAL A 70 -3.06 4.05 -15.86
CA VAL A 70 -3.10 3.21 -14.67
C VAL A 70 -4.48 2.58 -14.55
N HIS A 71 -4.51 1.28 -14.20
CA HIS A 71 -5.74 0.52 -14.03
C HIS A 71 -5.83 0.01 -12.58
N GLY A 72 -6.35 0.87 -11.70
CA GLY A 72 -6.62 0.54 -10.32
C GLY A 72 -7.84 -0.36 -10.15
N GLY A 73 -8.05 -0.75 -8.90
CA GLY A 73 -9.14 -1.60 -8.47
C GLY A 73 -8.77 -3.08 -8.40
N SER A 74 -9.10 -3.70 -7.26
CA SER A 74 -8.75 -5.10 -7.00
C SER A 74 -9.89 -6.05 -7.33
N TYR A 75 -9.52 -7.24 -7.79
CA TYR A 75 -10.45 -8.31 -8.13
C TYR A 75 -9.75 -9.67 -8.16
N VAL A 76 -10.54 -10.75 -8.24
CA VAL A 76 -10.03 -12.08 -8.57
C VAL A 76 -10.39 -12.42 -10.01
N ILE A 77 -9.40 -12.87 -10.77
CA ILE A 77 -9.58 -13.42 -12.11
C ILE A 77 -9.49 -14.94 -12.07
N ILE A 78 -10.53 -15.62 -12.54
CA ILE A 78 -10.50 -17.04 -12.89
C ILE A 78 -10.37 -17.08 -14.42
N PRO A 79 -9.24 -17.56 -14.96
CA PRO A 79 -9.02 -17.60 -16.40
C PRO A 79 -10.15 -18.30 -17.16
N GLN A 80 -10.35 -17.90 -18.41
CA GLN A 80 -11.39 -18.50 -19.26
C GLN A 80 -11.28 -20.03 -19.29
N ASP A 81 -12.42 -20.68 -19.08
CA ASP A 81 -12.63 -22.12 -19.20
C ASP A 81 -14.07 -22.38 -19.66
N ASP A 82 -14.26 -23.36 -20.54
CA ASP A 82 -15.59 -23.68 -21.11
C ASP A 82 -16.62 -24.11 -20.06
N ARG A 83 -16.17 -24.68 -18.94
CA ARG A 83 -17.01 -25.04 -17.80
C ARG A 83 -17.67 -23.85 -17.11
N LEU A 84 -17.13 -22.65 -17.31
CA LEU A 84 -17.71 -21.38 -16.82
C LEU A 84 -18.86 -20.88 -17.72
N ASN A 85 -19.02 -21.41 -18.93
CA ASN A 85 -20.11 -21.08 -19.85
C ASN A 85 -21.35 -21.95 -19.58
N VAL A 86 -22.03 -21.69 -18.47
CA VAL A 86 -23.20 -22.44 -18.02
C VAL A 86 -24.50 -21.89 -18.62
N LYS A 87 -25.50 -22.76 -18.86
CA LYS A 87 -26.84 -22.37 -19.37
C LYS A 87 -27.77 -22.00 -18.21
N SER A 88 -28.02 -22.97 -17.33
CA SER A 88 -28.63 -22.70 -16.02
C SER A 88 -27.54 -22.44 -15.01
N PHE A 89 -27.81 -21.60 -14.02
CA PHE A 89 -26.78 -21.30 -13.03
C PHE A 89 -27.34 -20.89 -11.67
N THR A 90 -26.50 -21.01 -10.65
CA THR A 90 -26.65 -20.31 -9.39
C THR A 90 -25.33 -19.61 -9.07
N LEU A 91 -25.39 -18.29 -8.87
CA LEU A 91 -24.30 -17.49 -8.28
C LEU A 91 -24.67 -17.19 -6.84
N GLN A 92 -23.74 -17.34 -5.92
CA GLN A 92 -23.94 -16.93 -4.52
C GLN A 92 -22.63 -16.53 -3.85
N ALA A 93 -22.73 -15.61 -2.90
CA ALA A 93 -21.64 -15.19 -2.02
C ALA A 93 -22.19 -14.55 -0.74
N TYR A 94 -21.35 -14.42 0.28
CA TYR A 94 -21.54 -13.41 1.31
C TYR A 94 -20.86 -12.12 0.88
N ILE A 95 -21.56 -11.00 1.02
CA ILE A 95 -21.02 -9.67 0.70
C ILE A 95 -21.21 -8.70 1.85
N PHE A 96 -20.26 -7.78 1.99
CA PHE A 96 -20.30 -6.67 2.96
C PHE A 96 -19.99 -5.38 2.18
N PRO A 97 -21.01 -4.79 1.52
CA PRO A 97 -20.81 -3.61 0.69
C PRO A 97 -20.43 -2.39 1.52
N THR A 98 -19.40 -1.66 1.13
CA THR A 98 -18.94 -0.45 1.81
C THR A 98 -19.40 0.82 1.12
N THR A 99 -19.58 0.79 -0.21
CA THR A 99 -20.13 1.92 -1.00
C THR A 99 -21.17 1.42 -2.01
N PRO A 100 -22.32 0.87 -1.56
CA PRO A 100 -23.31 0.33 -2.49
C PRO A 100 -23.91 1.40 -3.42
N ASP A 101 -23.80 2.67 -3.08
CA ASP A 101 -24.35 3.83 -3.76
C ASP A 101 -23.41 4.51 -4.76
N LYS A 102 -22.24 3.91 -5.05
CA LYS A 102 -21.31 4.48 -6.05
C LYS A 102 -21.69 4.16 -7.51
N GLY A 103 -22.82 3.49 -7.75
CA GLY A 103 -23.26 3.02 -9.05
C GLY A 103 -23.02 1.52 -9.26
N LYS A 104 -23.10 1.06 -10.51
CA LYS A 104 -22.97 -0.35 -10.88
C LYS A 104 -21.66 -0.96 -10.39
N GLN A 105 -21.74 -2.16 -9.75
CA GLN A 105 -20.58 -2.90 -9.25
C GLN A 105 -20.76 -4.38 -9.54
N GLY A 106 -19.73 -5.05 -10.07
CA GLY A 106 -19.74 -6.49 -10.34
C GLY A 106 -19.36 -7.27 -9.08
N ILE A 107 -20.19 -8.24 -8.66
CA ILE A 107 -19.89 -9.13 -7.53
C ILE A 107 -19.28 -10.42 -8.04
N LEU A 108 -20.01 -11.17 -8.87
CA LEU A 108 -19.59 -12.42 -9.52
C LEU A 108 -20.03 -12.36 -10.98
N THR A 109 -19.09 -12.32 -11.93
CA THR A 109 -19.43 -12.04 -13.31
C THR A 109 -18.71 -12.96 -14.31
N LYS A 110 -19.46 -13.52 -15.22
CA LYS A 110 -19.04 -14.09 -16.50
C LYS A 110 -19.67 -13.24 -17.59
N TRP A 111 -19.37 -11.94 -17.59
CA TRP A 111 -20.03 -10.90 -18.36
C TRP A 111 -19.04 -10.14 -19.22
N ASN A 112 -19.41 -9.87 -20.47
CA ASN A 112 -18.69 -8.98 -21.35
C ASN A 112 -19.58 -7.79 -21.74
N GLU A 113 -19.22 -6.59 -21.25
CA GLU A 113 -20.00 -5.36 -21.47
C GLU A 113 -20.04 -4.95 -22.94
N LYS A 114 -18.93 -5.13 -23.67
CA LYS A 114 -18.84 -4.76 -25.09
C LYS A 114 -19.78 -5.56 -25.99
N THR A 115 -20.00 -6.83 -25.67
CA THR A 115 -20.85 -7.72 -26.47
C THR A 115 -22.22 -7.95 -25.85
N ASN A 116 -22.47 -7.45 -24.61
CA ASN A 116 -23.67 -7.73 -23.83
C ASN A 116 -23.97 -9.23 -23.75
N SER A 117 -22.96 -10.02 -23.41
CA SER A 117 -23.07 -11.48 -23.39
C SER A 117 -22.66 -12.07 -22.05
N GLY A 118 -23.29 -13.18 -21.68
CA GLY A 118 -23.00 -13.92 -20.47
C GLY A 118 -23.99 -13.67 -19.34
N TYR A 119 -23.51 -13.74 -18.10
CA TYR A 119 -24.33 -13.60 -16.91
C TYR A 119 -23.50 -13.01 -15.74
N GLY A 120 -24.18 -12.40 -14.77
CA GLY A 120 -23.50 -11.89 -13.59
C GLY A 120 -24.43 -11.37 -12.51
N LEU A 121 -23.90 -11.33 -11.29
CA LEU A 121 -24.52 -10.75 -10.10
C LEU A 121 -23.85 -9.42 -9.82
N PHE A 122 -24.66 -8.37 -9.66
CA PHE A 122 -24.20 -6.99 -9.54
C PHE A 122 -24.90 -6.24 -8.39
N ILE A 123 -24.35 -5.12 -8.00
CA ILE A 123 -25.10 -4.00 -7.42
C ILE A 123 -25.44 -3.05 -8.58
N ASP A 124 -26.68 -2.62 -8.68
CA ASP A 124 -27.13 -1.69 -9.72
C ASP A 124 -26.95 -0.21 -9.32
N ASP A 125 -27.25 0.71 -10.25
CA ASP A 125 -27.14 2.16 -10.01
C ASP A 125 -28.09 2.69 -8.92
N ASN A 126 -29.07 1.88 -8.49
CA ASN A 126 -29.97 2.22 -7.41
C ASN A 126 -29.54 1.62 -6.05
N SER A 127 -28.34 1.06 -5.95
CA SER A 127 -27.81 0.38 -4.76
C SER A 127 -28.50 -0.95 -4.44
N CYS A 128 -29.19 -1.55 -5.38
CA CYS A 128 -29.91 -2.79 -5.19
C CYS A 128 -29.13 -3.98 -5.78
N LEU A 129 -29.30 -5.16 -5.18
CA LEU A 129 -28.79 -6.39 -5.79
C LEU A 129 -29.48 -6.63 -7.13
N SER A 130 -28.73 -6.97 -8.16
CA SER A 130 -29.26 -7.23 -9.50
C SER A 130 -28.54 -8.36 -10.20
N VAL A 131 -29.24 -8.98 -11.16
CA VAL A 131 -28.68 -9.99 -12.06
C VAL A 131 -28.84 -9.55 -13.49
N MET A 132 -27.81 -9.78 -14.29
CA MET A 132 -27.83 -9.54 -15.72
C MET A 132 -27.60 -10.84 -16.48
N VAL A 133 -28.36 -11.04 -17.58
CA VAL A 133 -28.17 -12.11 -18.56
C VAL A 133 -28.23 -11.50 -19.95
N GLY A 134 -27.27 -11.81 -20.80
CA GLY A 134 -27.19 -11.26 -22.16
C GLY A 134 -27.00 -12.33 -23.22
N ASP A 135 -27.69 -12.18 -24.36
CA ASP A 135 -27.65 -13.11 -25.49
C ASP A 135 -26.53 -12.82 -26.49
N GLY A 136 -25.80 -11.71 -26.34
CA GLY A 136 -24.78 -11.28 -27.29
C GLY A 136 -25.34 -10.81 -28.62
N GLU A 137 -26.66 -10.69 -28.77
CA GLU A 137 -27.39 -10.22 -29.96
C GLU A 137 -28.10 -8.89 -29.72
N GLY A 138 -27.81 -8.27 -28.58
CA GLY A 138 -28.30 -6.95 -28.18
C GLY A 138 -29.43 -6.98 -27.15
N GLN A 139 -29.90 -8.17 -26.70
CA GLN A 139 -30.87 -8.27 -25.63
C GLN A 139 -30.19 -8.53 -24.30
N VAL A 140 -30.56 -7.77 -23.30
CA VAL A 140 -30.11 -7.92 -21.92
C VAL A 140 -31.32 -7.95 -20.99
N MET A 141 -31.40 -9.02 -20.21
CA MET A 141 -32.32 -9.07 -19.08
C MET A 141 -31.60 -8.50 -17.86
N ASN A 142 -32.26 -7.61 -17.14
CA ASN A 142 -31.84 -7.10 -15.85
C ASN A 142 -33.01 -7.26 -14.85
N LEU A 143 -32.74 -7.91 -13.70
CA LEU A 143 -33.69 -8.07 -12.63
C LEU A 143 -33.08 -7.54 -11.33
N SER A 144 -33.73 -6.56 -10.71
CA SER A 144 -33.29 -5.93 -9.46
C SER A 144 -34.09 -6.45 -8.26
N SER A 145 -33.46 -6.45 -7.07
CA SER A 145 -34.12 -6.75 -5.81
C SER A 145 -35.12 -5.68 -5.36
N GLU A 146 -35.01 -4.48 -5.95
CA GLU A 146 -35.80 -3.29 -5.58
C GLU A 146 -35.63 -2.83 -4.13
N LYS A 147 -34.75 -3.48 -3.37
CA LYS A 147 -34.39 -3.11 -1.99
C LYS A 147 -32.93 -2.80 -1.88
N LYS A 148 -32.61 -1.61 -1.39
CA LYS A 148 -31.24 -1.12 -1.26
C LYS A 148 -30.43 -1.95 -0.27
N LEU A 149 -29.20 -2.24 -0.65
CA LEU A 149 -28.18 -2.76 0.25
C LEU A 149 -27.71 -1.63 1.20
N MET A 150 -27.56 -1.95 2.46
CA MET A 150 -27.00 -1.04 3.47
C MET A 150 -25.48 -1.15 3.50
N ARG A 151 -24.82 -0.04 3.73
CA ARG A 151 -23.37 -0.01 3.94
C ARG A 151 -22.99 -0.79 5.20
N LYS A 152 -21.90 -1.57 5.11
CA LYS A 152 -21.29 -2.27 6.25
C LYS A 152 -22.24 -3.26 6.95
N VAL A 153 -23.08 -3.93 6.18
CA VAL A 153 -23.93 -5.03 6.61
C VAL A 153 -23.61 -6.26 5.78
N TRP A 154 -23.44 -7.41 6.43
CA TRP A 154 -23.27 -8.68 5.74
C TRP A 154 -24.59 -9.17 5.15
N TYR A 155 -24.55 -9.63 3.91
CA TYR A 155 -25.67 -10.27 3.21
C TYR A 155 -25.25 -11.60 2.60
N LEU A 156 -26.10 -12.61 2.73
CA LEU A 156 -26.11 -13.73 1.78
C LEU A 156 -26.86 -13.26 0.54
N VAL A 157 -26.17 -13.22 -0.59
CA VAL A 157 -26.76 -12.88 -1.90
C VAL A 157 -26.69 -14.07 -2.82
N ALA A 158 -27.76 -14.31 -3.57
CA ALA A 158 -27.78 -15.38 -4.56
C ALA A 158 -28.75 -15.08 -5.70
N VAL A 159 -28.42 -15.61 -6.86
CA VAL A 159 -29.36 -15.72 -8.00
C VAL A 159 -29.35 -17.14 -8.51
N SER A 160 -30.54 -17.72 -8.73
CA SER A 160 -30.70 -18.98 -9.44
C SER A 160 -31.49 -18.76 -10.72
N TYR A 161 -30.98 -19.26 -11.84
CA TYR A 161 -31.59 -19.16 -13.17
C TYR A 161 -31.71 -20.55 -13.81
N ASP A 162 -32.93 -20.91 -14.24
CA ASP A 162 -33.22 -22.13 -14.95
C ASP A 162 -33.50 -21.83 -16.43
N ALA A 163 -32.59 -22.24 -17.30
CA ALA A 163 -32.68 -22.00 -18.75
C ALA A 163 -33.76 -22.79 -19.46
N GLU A 164 -34.34 -23.86 -18.87
CA GLU A 164 -35.42 -24.63 -19.45
C GLU A 164 -36.77 -23.98 -19.22
N THR A 165 -37.00 -23.51 -18.02
CA THR A 165 -38.27 -22.86 -17.62
C THR A 165 -38.23 -21.32 -17.72
N GLY A 166 -37.05 -20.72 -17.89
CA GLY A 166 -36.83 -19.30 -17.84
C GLY A 166 -37.01 -18.69 -16.45
N LYS A 167 -37.16 -19.49 -15.40
CA LYS A 167 -37.36 -19.02 -14.06
C LYS A 167 -36.06 -18.45 -13.48
N ILE A 168 -36.17 -17.27 -12.90
CA ILE A 168 -35.06 -16.58 -12.20
C ILE A 168 -35.51 -16.21 -10.82
N LYS A 169 -34.65 -16.43 -9.82
CA LYS A 169 -34.90 -16.08 -8.41
C LYS A 169 -33.70 -15.35 -7.86
N LEU A 170 -33.95 -14.18 -7.31
CA LEU A 170 -32.93 -13.31 -6.70
C LEU A 170 -33.17 -13.25 -5.19
N TYR A 171 -32.12 -13.51 -4.41
CA TYR A 171 -32.16 -13.55 -2.95
C TYR A 171 -31.19 -12.52 -2.38
N GLN A 172 -31.64 -11.71 -1.43
CA GLN A 172 -30.85 -10.77 -0.67
C GLN A 172 -31.26 -10.93 0.81
N GLU A 173 -30.40 -11.55 1.63
CA GLU A 173 -30.71 -11.86 3.03
C GLU A 173 -29.63 -11.29 3.95
N PRO A 174 -29.98 -10.30 4.80
CA PRO A 174 -29.01 -9.73 5.75
C PRO A 174 -28.61 -10.77 6.80
N CYS A 175 -27.32 -10.82 7.10
CA CYS A 175 -26.76 -11.66 8.15
C CYS A 175 -26.54 -10.81 9.40
N VAL A 176 -27.30 -11.10 10.46
CA VAL A 176 -27.09 -10.44 11.74
C VAL A 176 -25.93 -11.12 12.46
N THR A 177 -24.86 -10.39 12.63
CA THR A 177 -23.67 -10.86 13.38
C THR A 177 -23.38 -9.90 14.53
N PRO A 178 -22.75 -10.35 15.63
CA PRO A 178 -22.37 -9.47 16.75
C PRO A 178 -21.45 -8.30 16.34
N THR A 179 -20.85 -8.38 15.15
CA THR A 179 -19.78 -7.49 14.70
C THR A 179 -20.17 -6.58 13.54
N ASN A 180 -21.44 -6.59 13.10
CA ASN A 180 -21.92 -5.76 11.99
C ASN A 180 -21.72 -4.25 12.19
N ALA A 181 -21.51 -3.79 13.41
CA ALA A 181 -21.43 -2.36 13.72
C ALA A 181 -20.00 -1.82 13.85
N GLY A 182 -18.98 -2.63 13.79
CA GLY A 182 -17.57 -2.18 13.92
C GLY A 182 -17.15 -1.65 15.29
N LEU A 183 -18.07 -1.59 16.26
CA LEU A 183 -17.85 -1.10 17.63
C LEU A 183 -18.18 -2.15 18.70
N GLY A 184 -18.20 -3.42 18.33
CA GLY A 184 -18.60 -4.50 19.24
C GLY A 184 -20.10 -4.49 19.58
N MET A 185 -20.92 -3.71 18.87
CA MET A 185 -22.35 -3.66 18.99
C MET A 185 -23.00 -4.06 17.67
N SER A 186 -24.04 -4.89 17.74
CA SER A 186 -24.86 -5.21 16.58
C SER A 186 -25.71 -4.00 16.18
N LEU A 187 -25.71 -3.65 14.90
CA LEU A 187 -26.72 -2.76 14.37
C LEU A 187 -28.05 -3.54 14.28
N LEU A 188 -29.06 -3.04 14.96
CA LEU A 188 -30.41 -3.47 14.73
C LEU A 188 -30.89 -2.78 13.45
N HIS A 189 -30.97 -3.52 12.37
CA HIS A 189 -31.62 -3.04 11.16
C HIS A 189 -32.88 -3.88 10.94
N PRO A 190 -33.96 -3.30 10.46
CA PRO A 190 -35.17 -4.04 10.14
C PRO A 190 -34.87 -5.03 8.99
N ALA A 191 -34.88 -6.34 9.28
CA ALA A 191 -34.66 -7.35 8.27
C ALA A 191 -35.64 -7.20 7.10
N ASP A 192 -36.89 -6.83 7.38
CA ASP A 192 -37.95 -6.61 6.39
C ASP A 192 -37.64 -5.46 5.41
N GLU A 193 -36.82 -4.48 5.81
CA GLU A 193 -36.43 -3.37 4.93
C GLU A 193 -35.33 -3.76 3.96
N THR A 194 -34.49 -4.71 4.33
CA THR A 194 -33.30 -5.12 3.56
C THR A 194 -33.34 -6.54 2.99
N THR A 195 -34.25 -7.39 3.49
CA THR A 195 -34.50 -8.70 2.92
C THR A 195 -35.30 -8.58 1.62
N ALA A 196 -34.81 -9.19 0.54
CA ALA A 196 -35.54 -9.24 -0.73
C ALA A 196 -35.54 -10.66 -1.30
N PHE A 197 -36.70 -11.03 -1.85
CA PHE A 197 -36.86 -12.18 -2.72
C PHE A 197 -37.67 -11.74 -3.93
N VAL A 198 -37.11 -11.91 -5.11
CA VAL A 198 -37.77 -11.58 -6.37
C VAL A 198 -37.74 -12.80 -7.27
N GLU A 199 -38.88 -13.15 -7.84
CA GLU A 199 -39.03 -14.20 -8.85
C GLU A 199 -39.57 -13.60 -10.14
N ALA A 200 -38.95 -13.95 -11.26
CA ALA A 200 -39.39 -13.56 -12.59
C ALA A 200 -39.26 -14.72 -13.58
N THR A 201 -39.84 -14.58 -14.75
CA THR A 201 -39.64 -15.50 -15.85
C THR A 201 -39.14 -14.75 -17.06
N ASN A 202 -38.03 -15.18 -17.63
CA ASN A 202 -37.46 -14.64 -18.84
C ASN A 202 -36.74 -15.77 -19.62
N ASN A 203 -37.02 -15.85 -20.90
CA ASN A 203 -36.48 -16.94 -21.76
C ASN A 203 -35.11 -16.58 -22.39
N LEU A 204 -34.54 -15.42 -22.07
CA LEU A 204 -33.24 -15.01 -22.56
C LEU A 204 -32.13 -15.90 -21.98
N LYS A 205 -31.36 -16.54 -22.86
CA LYS A 205 -30.28 -17.46 -22.44
C LYS A 205 -28.93 -16.75 -22.46
N PRO A 206 -28.07 -17.01 -21.46
CA PRO A 206 -26.73 -16.42 -21.46
C PRO A 206 -25.94 -16.96 -22.66
N ARG A 207 -25.37 -16.05 -23.45
CA ARG A 207 -24.45 -16.38 -24.53
C ARG A 207 -23.09 -16.71 -23.96
N ALA A 208 -22.53 -17.85 -24.35
CA ALA A 208 -21.12 -18.16 -24.05
C ALA A 208 -20.18 -17.09 -24.62
N ASN A 209 -19.16 -16.73 -23.88
CA ASN A 209 -18.15 -15.74 -24.26
C ASN A 209 -16.77 -16.16 -23.75
N ASP A 210 -15.72 -15.47 -24.20
CA ASP A 210 -14.33 -15.75 -23.85
C ASP A 210 -13.83 -14.90 -22.67
N ALA A 211 -14.69 -14.06 -22.05
CA ALA A 211 -14.34 -13.32 -20.86
C ALA A 211 -13.95 -14.25 -19.72
N PRO A 212 -12.98 -13.91 -18.88
CA PRO A 212 -12.72 -14.63 -17.64
C PRO A 212 -13.92 -14.52 -16.68
N PHE A 213 -13.98 -15.38 -15.66
CA PHE A 213 -14.90 -15.19 -14.55
C PHE A 213 -14.23 -14.25 -13.53
N LEU A 214 -14.90 -13.16 -13.18
CA LEU A 214 -14.38 -12.17 -12.24
C LEU A 214 -15.17 -12.18 -10.94
N ILE A 215 -14.45 -11.99 -9.83
CA ILE A 215 -15.01 -11.71 -8.51
C ILE A 215 -14.61 -10.28 -8.16
N SER A 216 -15.55 -9.44 -7.75
CA SER A 216 -15.36 -8.01 -7.45
C SER A 216 -15.20 -7.09 -8.66
N ALA A 217 -15.44 -7.55 -9.87
CA ALA A 217 -15.35 -6.72 -11.08
C ALA A 217 -16.23 -7.26 -12.20
N SER A 218 -16.27 -6.55 -13.31
CA SER A 218 -16.84 -7.00 -14.58
C SER A 218 -15.91 -6.69 -15.75
N THR A 219 -15.94 -7.52 -16.78
CA THR A 219 -15.17 -7.32 -18.02
C THR A 219 -15.84 -6.29 -18.92
N ILE A 220 -15.12 -5.23 -19.27
CA ILE A 220 -15.53 -4.24 -20.28
C ILE A 220 -15.12 -4.74 -21.67
N ASN A 221 -13.88 -5.20 -21.81
CA ASN A 221 -13.32 -5.76 -23.04
C ASN A 221 -12.41 -6.94 -22.69
N ASP A 222 -12.44 -8.02 -23.46
CA ASP A 222 -11.71 -9.25 -23.17
C ASP A 222 -10.19 -9.10 -23.24
N HIS A 223 -9.71 -8.14 -24.03
CA HIS A 223 -8.28 -7.93 -24.28
C HIS A 223 -7.86 -6.53 -23.86
N SER A 224 -6.88 -6.46 -22.94
CA SER A 224 -6.27 -5.19 -22.52
C SER A 224 -4.79 -5.06 -22.93
N GLY A 225 -4.17 -6.15 -23.35
CA GLY A 225 -2.72 -6.22 -23.58
C GLY A 225 -1.90 -6.29 -22.31
N ARG A 226 -2.51 -6.23 -21.12
CA ARG A 226 -1.85 -6.32 -19.82
C ARG A 226 -1.84 -7.76 -19.33
N HIS A 227 -0.78 -8.13 -18.61
CA HIS A 227 -0.61 -9.49 -18.11
C HIS A 227 -0.16 -9.49 -16.65
N ILE A 228 -0.57 -10.50 -15.90
CA ILE A 228 0.03 -10.83 -14.61
C ILE A 228 1.06 -11.94 -14.80
N HIS A 229 2.22 -11.72 -14.25
CA HIS A 229 3.34 -12.66 -14.16
C HIS A 229 4.34 -12.16 -13.10
N GLY A 230 5.38 -12.94 -12.84
CA GLY A 230 6.52 -12.48 -12.02
C GLY A 230 6.41 -12.83 -10.55
N ALA A 231 7.10 -12.08 -9.70
CA ALA A 231 7.49 -12.49 -8.36
C ALA A 231 6.32 -12.96 -7.47
N HIS A 232 5.26 -12.20 -7.35
CA HIS A 232 4.10 -12.55 -6.50
C HIS A 232 2.96 -13.27 -7.23
N TYR A 233 3.20 -13.69 -8.48
CA TYR A 233 2.29 -14.53 -9.28
C TYR A 233 2.94 -15.86 -9.67
N LYS A 234 3.66 -16.49 -8.74
CA LYS A 234 4.46 -17.73 -8.98
C LYS A 234 3.67 -18.87 -9.55
N GLU A 235 2.40 -18.99 -9.16
CA GLU A 235 1.51 -20.04 -9.62
C GLU A 235 0.98 -19.78 -11.05
N ALA A 236 1.16 -18.59 -11.60
CA ALA A 236 0.93 -18.28 -13.00
C ALA A 236 2.12 -18.75 -13.84
N LEU A 237 2.12 -20.05 -14.21
CA LEU A 237 3.20 -20.68 -14.97
C LEU A 237 3.43 -20.05 -16.35
N THR A 238 2.42 -19.39 -16.89
CA THR A 238 2.45 -18.58 -18.11
C THR A 238 1.81 -17.24 -17.82
N PRO A 239 2.19 -16.15 -18.53
CA PRO A 239 1.52 -14.86 -18.38
C PRO A 239 0.00 -15.02 -18.62
N ILE A 240 -0.80 -14.47 -17.73
CA ILE A 240 -2.27 -14.45 -17.84
C ILE A 240 -2.66 -13.05 -18.31
N GLU A 241 -3.31 -12.96 -19.45
CA GLU A 241 -3.83 -11.71 -19.96
C GLU A 241 -4.98 -11.22 -19.08
N LEU A 242 -4.94 -9.94 -18.70
CA LEU A 242 -6.01 -9.29 -17.96
C LEU A 242 -7.03 -8.69 -18.92
N PRO A 243 -8.33 -8.75 -18.62
CA PRO A 243 -9.33 -7.99 -19.37
C PRO A 243 -9.18 -6.48 -19.07
N GLU A 244 -9.81 -5.65 -19.87
CA GLU A 244 -10.18 -4.31 -19.46
C GLU A 244 -11.32 -4.44 -18.46
N GLN A 245 -11.02 -4.26 -17.19
CA GLN A 245 -11.99 -4.40 -16.10
C GLN A 245 -12.68 -3.06 -15.81
N GLY A 246 -13.88 -3.17 -15.23
CA GLY A 246 -14.62 -2.04 -14.68
C GLY A 246 -15.64 -2.49 -13.65
N PHE A 247 -16.43 -1.54 -13.18
CA PHE A 247 -17.47 -1.81 -12.19
C PHE A 247 -16.94 -2.56 -10.96
N ILE A 248 -15.77 -2.14 -10.47
CA ILE A 248 -15.11 -2.73 -9.29
C ILE A 248 -16.04 -2.60 -8.08
N TYR A 249 -16.17 -3.68 -7.33
CA TYR A 249 -16.93 -3.71 -6.08
C TYR A 249 -16.07 -3.20 -4.92
N ASN A 250 -16.64 -2.33 -4.07
CA ASN A 250 -16.02 -1.95 -2.80
C ASN A 250 -16.70 -2.68 -1.65
N GLY A 251 -15.89 -3.43 -0.91
CA GLY A 251 -16.36 -4.17 0.24
C GLY A 251 -15.78 -5.58 0.35
N LYS A 252 -16.26 -6.32 1.35
CA LYS A 252 -15.78 -7.69 1.57
C LYS A 252 -16.64 -8.70 0.81
N ILE A 253 -16.00 -9.72 0.27
CA ILE A 253 -16.65 -10.91 -0.31
C ILE A 253 -16.11 -12.14 0.41
N ASP A 254 -16.99 -13.07 0.76
CA ASP A 254 -16.65 -14.36 1.35
C ASP A 254 -17.45 -15.48 0.66
N ARG A 255 -16.82 -16.64 0.51
CA ARG A 255 -17.42 -17.87 -0.06
C ARG A 255 -18.15 -17.69 -1.38
N PRO A 256 -17.56 -17.10 -2.43
CA PRO A 256 -18.17 -17.04 -3.75
C PRO A 256 -18.30 -18.45 -4.36
N ARG A 257 -19.45 -18.71 -5.02
CA ARG A 257 -19.80 -20.01 -5.61
C ARG A 257 -20.46 -19.83 -6.98
N LEU A 258 -20.17 -20.77 -7.87
CA LEU A 258 -20.87 -20.96 -9.13
C LEU A 258 -21.37 -22.41 -9.23
N SER A 259 -22.66 -22.61 -9.47
CA SER A 259 -23.26 -23.91 -9.80
C SER A 259 -23.85 -23.87 -11.18
N LYS A 260 -23.88 -25.03 -11.88
CA LYS A 260 -24.46 -25.20 -13.23
C LYS A 260 -25.94 -25.57 -13.23
N LYS A 261 -26.60 -25.44 -12.06
CA LYS A 261 -28.01 -25.75 -11.82
C LYS A 261 -28.70 -24.58 -11.13
N ALA A 262 -29.97 -24.37 -11.39
CA ALA A 262 -30.82 -23.50 -10.61
C ALA A 262 -31.13 -24.16 -9.26
N LEU A 263 -30.39 -23.82 -8.23
CA LEU A 263 -30.50 -24.36 -6.88
C LEU A 263 -31.76 -23.84 -6.17
N SER A 264 -32.37 -24.70 -5.36
CA SER A 264 -33.39 -24.29 -4.39
C SER A 264 -32.79 -23.48 -3.25
N LYS A 265 -33.66 -22.78 -2.49
CA LYS A 265 -33.20 -21.97 -1.31
C LYS A 265 -32.45 -22.87 -0.31
N SER A 266 -32.92 -24.05 -0.01
CA SER A 266 -32.26 -24.99 0.93
C SER A 266 -30.90 -25.50 0.43
N GLU A 267 -30.73 -25.68 -0.88
CA GLU A 267 -29.42 -26.02 -1.47
C GLU A 267 -28.47 -24.83 -1.42
N ILE A 268 -28.95 -23.59 -1.68
CA ILE A 268 -28.17 -22.35 -1.55
C ILE A 268 -27.67 -22.18 -0.11
N GLU A 269 -28.55 -22.32 0.89
CA GLU A 269 -28.20 -22.23 2.31
C GLU A 269 -27.22 -23.34 2.74
N SER A 270 -27.37 -24.54 2.23
CA SER A 270 -26.43 -25.65 2.50
C SER A 270 -25.03 -25.35 1.95
N LEU A 271 -24.95 -24.89 0.69
CA LEU A 271 -23.70 -24.56 0.04
C LEU A 271 -23.04 -23.32 0.66
N ALA A 272 -23.81 -22.36 1.15
CA ALA A 272 -23.33 -21.18 1.85
C ALA A 272 -22.60 -21.53 3.16
N ARG A 273 -23.07 -22.55 3.89
CA ARG A 273 -22.40 -23.05 5.10
C ARG A 273 -21.05 -23.69 4.82
N GLY A 274 -20.85 -24.30 3.65
CA GLY A 274 -19.57 -24.88 3.25
C GLY A 274 -19.71 -25.98 2.22
N TYR A 275 -18.89 -25.92 1.18
CA TYR A 275 -18.90 -26.89 0.06
C TYR A 275 -18.67 -28.35 0.53
N SER A 276 -17.71 -28.56 1.42
CA SER A 276 -17.36 -29.91 1.89
C SER A 276 -18.46 -30.61 2.69
N GLY A 277 -19.37 -29.86 3.31
CA GLY A 277 -20.51 -30.36 4.06
C GLY A 277 -21.75 -30.71 3.22
N CYS A 278 -21.75 -30.42 1.92
CA CYS A 278 -22.85 -30.65 1.03
C CYS A 278 -22.96 -32.15 0.64
N SER A 279 -24.18 -32.59 0.20
CA SER A 279 -24.38 -33.90 -0.39
C SER A 279 -23.55 -34.07 -1.68
N ALA A 280 -23.28 -35.34 -2.04
CA ALA A 280 -22.53 -35.63 -3.27
C ALA A 280 -23.24 -35.10 -4.51
N GLU A 281 -24.57 -35.18 -4.53
CA GLU A 281 -25.43 -34.69 -5.62
C GLU A 281 -25.28 -33.18 -5.79
N LEU A 282 -25.36 -32.43 -4.67
CA LEU A 282 -25.18 -30.97 -4.69
C LEU A 282 -23.77 -30.59 -5.12
N ARG A 283 -22.74 -31.26 -4.59
CA ARG A 283 -21.36 -31.03 -5.00
C ARG A 283 -21.08 -31.23 -6.48
N SER A 284 -21.75 -32.20 -7.12
CA SER A 284 -21.61 -32.45 -8.56
C SER A 284 -22.16 -31.34 -9.45
N GLU A 285 -23.04 -30.50 -8.91
CA GLU A 285 -23.60 -29.33 -9.60
C GLU A 285 -22.73 -28.06 -9.43
N VAL A 286 -21.77 -28.05 -8.50
CA VAL A 286 -20.92 -26.90 -8.27
C VAL A 286 -19.76 -26.89 -9.27
N VAL A 287 -19.66 -25.78 -10.01
CA VAL A 287 -18.58 -25.54 -11.00
C VAL A 287 -17.34 -24.99 -10.34
N GLY A 288 -17.50 -24.03 -9.42
CA GLY A 288 -16.40 -23.43 -8.67
C GLY A 288 -16.84 -23.03 -7.26
N ALA A 289 -15.96 -23.29 -6.31
CA ALA A 289 -16.14 -22.96 -4.90
C ALA A 289 -14.83 -22.40 -4.34
N TRP A 290 -14.78 -21.09 -4.17
CA TRP A 290 -13.57 -20.39 -3.74
C TRP A 290 -13.69 -19.99 -2.27
N ASP A 291 -13.07 -20.80 -1.38
CA ASP A 291 -12.97 -20.52 0.04
C ASP A 291 -11.67 -19.76 0.31
N PHE A 292 -11.76 -18.47 0.49
CA PHE A 292 -10.58 -17.59 0.62
C PHE A 292 -9.76 -17.85 1.89
N HIS A 293 -10.29 -18.56 2.89
CA HIS A 293 -9.54 -19.04 4.04
C HIS A 293 -8.68 -20.28 3.74
N ALA A 294 -8.90 -20.95 2.62
CA ALA A 294 -8.05 -22.07 2.20
C ALA A 294 -6.60 -21.59 2.04
N ASN A 295 -5.69 -22.23 2.74
CA ASN A 295 -4.27 -21.87 2.82
C ASN A 295 -3.92 -20.53 3.52
N ILE A 296 -4.86 -19.83 4.13
CA ILE A 296 -4.59 -18.56 4.82
C ILE A 296 -3.48 -18.69 5.88
N THR A 297 -3.40 -19.83 6.57
CA THR A 297 -2.38 -20.11 7.60
C THR A 297 -1.02 -20.50 7.01
N LYS A 298 -0.96 -20.89 5.74
CA LYS A 298 0.27 -21.33 5.08
C LYS A 298 0.93 -20.19 4.31
N ASN A 299 0.15 -19.45 3.55
CA ASN A 299 0.62 -18.33 2.74
C ASN A 299 -0.55 -17.38 2.41
N ILE A 300 -0.87 -16.52 3.35
CA ILE A 300 -1.92 -15.51 3.17
C ILE A 300 -1.51 -14.42 2.15
N ALA A 301 -0.21 -14.19 1.98
CA ALA A 301 0.30 -13.25 1.00
C ALA A 301 0.17 -13.76 -0.45
N SER A 302 -0.15 -15.04 -0.65
CA SER A 302 -0.33 -15.60 -1.98
C SER A 302 -1.46 -14.90 -2.74
N THR A 303 -1.20 -14.54 -3.98
CA THR A 303 -2.20 -14.04 -4.92
C THR A 303 -3.05 -15.14 -5.54
N TYR A 304 -2.79 -16.40 -5.22
CA TYR A 304 -3.46 -17.57 -5.76
C TYR A 304 -4.67 -17.98 -4.94
N ILE A 305 -5.81 -18.10 -5.59
CA ILE A 305 -7.09 -18.49 -4.98
C ILE A 305 -7.44 -19.91 -5.41
N ILE A 306 -7.66 -20.78 -4.42
CA ILE A 306 -7.93 -22.19 -4.65
C ILE A 306 -9.43 -22.39 -4.84
N ASP A 307 -9.80 -23.06 -5.95
CA ASP A 307 -11.09 -23.69 -6.11
C ASP A 307 -11.08 -25.04 -5.35
N THR A 308 -11.93 -25.17 -4.36
CA THR A 308 -12.02 -26.36 -3.50
C THR A 308 -12.78 -27.52 -4.16
N THR A 309 -13.35 -27.33 -5.36
CA THR A 309 -13.97 -28.40 -6.14
C THR A 309 -12.92 -29.24 -6.88
N SER A 310 -13.38 -30.39 -7.43
CA SER A 310 -12.53 -31.22 -8.29
C SER A 310 -12.25 -30.60 -9.67
N ASN A 311 -12.85 -29.45 -10.00
CA ASN A 311 -12.63 -28.78 -11.27
C ASN A 311 -11.32 -27.98 -11.29
N HIS A 312 -10.80 -27.59 -10.11
CA HIS A 312 -9.57 -26.81 -9.98
C HIS A 312 -9.54 -25.52 -10.83
N LEU A 313 -10.69 -24.83 -10.87
CA LEU A 313 -10.80 -23.51 -11.51
C LEU A 313 -10.22 -22.44 -10.58
N ASN A 314 -8.91 -22.50 -10.38
CA ASN A 314 -8.20 -21.61 -9.49
C ASN A 314 -8.13 -20.20 -10.07
N GLY A 315 -8.05 -19.22 -9.19
CA GLY A 315 -7.99 -17.80 -9.55
C GLY A 315 -6.74 -17.09 -9.08
N PHE A 316 -6.58 -15.86 -9.54
CA PHE A 316 -5.51 -14.97 -9.14
C PHE A 316 -6.08 -13.64 -8.66
N ILE A 317 -5.56 -13.15 -7.56
CA ILE A 317 -5.86 -11.81 -7.03
C ILE A 317 -5.05 -10.79 -7.84
N VAL A 318 -5.71 -9.74 -8.30
CA VAL A 318 -5.08 -8.61 -8.99
C VAL A 318 -5.20 -7.37 -8.13
N ASN A 319 -4.15 -6.54 -8.08
CA ASN A 319 -4.06 -5.26 -7.37
C ASN A 319 -4.17 -5.34 -5.84
N LEU A 320 -3.84 -6.49 -5.22
CA LEU A 320 -3.67 -6.67 -3.77
C LEU A 320 -4.82 -6.15 -2.89
N PRO A 321 -6.03 -6.72 -2.96
CA PRO A 321 -7.06 -6.45 -1.96
C PRO A 321 -6.62 -6.95 -0.58
N VAL A 322 -7.23 -6.42 0.48
CA VAL A 322 -6.80 -6.74 1.83
C VAL A 322 -7.27 -8.14 2.24
N ARG A 323 -6.34 -8.97 2.66
CA ARG A 323 -6.58 -10.34 3.16
C ARG A 323 -6.47 -10.41 4.69
N GLY A 324 -6.85 -11.57 5.27
CA GLY A 324 -6.89 -11.74 6.73
C GLY A 324 -7.98 -10.86 7.35
N MET A 325 -9.09 -10.72 6.65
CA MET A 325 -10.25 -9.92 7.05
C MET A 325 -11.32 -10.79 7.68
N THR A 326 -11.99 -10.25 8.67
CA THR A 326 -13.12 -10.93 9.34
C THR A 326 -14.23 -11.26 8.36
N GLY A 327 -14.66 -12.54 8.35
CA GLY A 327 -15.73 -13.04 7.52
C GLY A 327 -17.13 -12.78 8.09
N TYR A 328 -18.16 -13.19 7.35
CA TYR A 328 -19.57 -13.07 7.78
C TYR A 328 -19.86 -13.80 9.09
N ASN A 329 -19.07 -14.80 9.44
CA ASN A 329 -19.23 -15.70 10.58
C ASN A 329 -18.25 -15.41 11.74
N TRP A 330 -17.54 -14.27 11.70
CA TRP A 330 -16.61 -13.92 12.77
C TRP A 330 -17.36 -13.70 14.10
N THR A 331 -16.93 -14.39 15.15
CA THR A 331 -17.60 -14.40 16.46
C THR A 331 -17.02 -13.39 17.43
N ALA A 332 -15.89 -12.76 17.14
CA ALA A 332 -15.09 -11.92 18.03
C ALA A 332 -14.46 -12.66 19.24
N ASP A 333 -14.52 -14.00 19.28
CA ASP A 333 -13.83 -14.80 20.28
C ASP A 333 -12.33 -14.91 19.99
N GLU A 334 -11.94 -14.77 18.72
CA GLU A 334 -10.56 -14.88 18.28
C GLU A 334 -10.18 -13.68 17.39
N MET A 335 -9.04 -13.07 17.71
CA MET A 335 -8.53 -11.87 17.01
C MET A 335 -7.43 -12.19 16.00
N VAL A 336 -7.03 -13.45 15.88
CA VAL A 336 -5.91 -13.88 15.06
C VAL A 336 -6.37 -14.89 14.01
N PHE A 337 -6.23 -14.56 12.75
CA PHE A 337 -6.70 -15.40 11.64
C PHE A 337 -6.04 -16.80 11.57
N HIS A 338 -4.84 -16.98 12.15
CA HIS A 338 -4.17 -18.28 12.22
C HIS A 338 -4.88 -19.29 13.15
N HIS A 339 -5.60 -18.78 14.16
CA HIS A 339 -6.23 -19.63 15.17
C HIS A 339 -7.62 -20.12 14.72
N LYS A 340 -8.34 -19.30 13.94
CA LYS A 340 -9.67 -19.61 13.42
C LYS A 340 -9.79 -19.17 11.95
N PRO A 341 -9.04 -19.79 11.03
CA PRO A 341 -8.98 -19.33 9.64
C PRO A 341 -10.36 -19.31 8.94
N GLU A 342 -11.28 -20.20 9.34
CA GLU A 342 -12.64 -20.25 8.77
C GLU A 342 -13.50 -19.01 9.09
N GLU A 343 -13.13 -18.23 10.09
CA GLU A 343 -13.78 -16.95 10.43
C GLU A 343 -13.13 -15.75 9.70
N TYR A 344 -12.05 -15.99 8.96
CA TYR A 344 -11.28 -14.97 8.23
C TYR A 344 -11.26 -15.22 6.71
N GLY A 345 -12.38 -15.75 6.21
CA GLY A 345 -12.54 -16.08 4.80
C GLY A 345 -12.90 -14.89 3.90
N ALA A 346 -12.94 -13.67 4.42
CA ALA A 346 -13.23 -12.52 3.60
C ALA A 346 -11.97 -11.93 2.93
N ILE A 347 -12.15 -11.39 1.73
CA ILE A 347 -11.22 -10.47 1.08
C ILE A 347 -11.92 -9.13 0.95
N HIS A 348 -11.25 -8.03 1.33
CA HIS A 348 -11.75 -6.67 1.18
C HIS A 348 -11.18 -6.06 -0.09
N PHE A 349 -12.07 -5.77 -1.03
CA PHE A 349 -11.76 -5.22 -2.36
C PHE A 349 -12.03 -3.71 -2.38
N HIS A 350 -11.20 -2.97 -3.14
CA HIS A 350 -11.35 -1.53 -3.33
C HIS A 350 -11.14 -1.15 -4.78
N ASP A 351 -11.80 -0.10 -5.23
CA ASP A 351 -11.70 0.40 -6.61
C ASP A 351 -10.43 1.24 -6.88
N ASP A 352 -9.67 1.51 -5.83
CA ASP A 352 -8.42 2.27 -5.85
C ASP A 352 -7.18 1.47 -5.35
N ASP A 353 -7.31 0.16 -5.19
CA ASP A 353 -6.16 -0.74 -4.94
C ASP A 353 -5.23 -0.79 -6.17
N ILE A 354 -3.91 -0.84 -5.93
CA ILE A 354 -2.90 -1.02 -6.97
C ILE A 354 -1.64 -1.69 -6.44
N ASP A 355 -1.16 -2.73 -7.12
CA ASP A 355 0.14 -3.38 -6.86
C ASP A 355 1.19 -2.98 -7.91
N ASP A 356 0.80 -2.82 -9.17
CA ASP A 356 1.67 -2.49 -10.29
C ASP A 356 0.85 -1.75 -11.37
N ALA A 357 1.34 -0.64 -11.87
CA ALA A 357 0.70 0.09 -12.96
C ALA A 357 0.74 -0.70 -14.29
N ARG A 358 1.63 -1.69 -14.40
CA ARG A 358 1.79 -2.60 -15.55
C ARG A 358 1.93 -1.89 -16.88
N TRP A 359 2.69 -0.81 -16.88
CA TRP A 359 3.04 -0.12 -18.11
C TRP A 359 4.03 -0.93 -18.93
N GLU A 360 4.12 -0.67 -20.22
CA GLU A 360 5.16 -1.23 -21.07
C GLU A 360 6.48 -0.49 -20.89
N VAL A 361 7.59 -1.22 -21.05
CA VAL A 361 8.94 -0.66 -20.93
C VAL A 361 9.21 0.35 -22.04
N ASP A 362 9.70 1.54 -21.68
CA ASP A 362 10.09 2.59 -22.60
C ASP A 362 11.59 2.56 -22.90
N PHE A 363 12.39 2.39 -21.86
CA PHE A 363 13.85 2.26 -22.01
C PHE A 363 14.48 1.47 -20.86
N THR A 364 15.72 1.07 -21.07
CA THR A 364 16.51 0.33 -20.09
C THR A 364 17.83 1.05 -19.84
N PHE A 365 18.22 1.20 -18.59
CA PHE A 365 19.54 1.64 -18.19
C PHE A 365 20.38 0.42 -17.81
N GLU A 366 21.50 0.23 -18.49
CA GLU A 366 22.53 -0.74 -18.13
C GLU A 366 23.51 -0.05 -17.18
N VAL A 367 23.52 -0.47 -15.92
CA VAL A 367 24.38 0.14 -14.90
C VAL A 367 25.84 -0.17 -15.24
N PRO A 368 26.71 0.84 -15.41
CA PRO A 368 28.11 0.61 -15.71
C PRO A 368 28.80 -0.24 -14.63
N ASP A 369 29.75 -1.08 -15.02
CA ASP A 369 30.54 -1.90 -14.08
C ASP A 369 31.37 -1.04 -13.10
N ILE A 370 31.78 0.15 -13.54
CA ILE A 370 32.51 1.14 -12.72
C ILE A 370 31.68 2.37 -12.61
N ILE A 371 31.01 2.52 -11.45
CA ILE A 371 30.19 3.67 -11.11
C ILE A 371 30.18 3.84 -9.59
N LYS A 372 30.12 5.09 -9.10
CA LYS A 372 30.07 5.39 -7.66
C LYS A 372 28.71 4.94 -7.09
N SER A 373 28.75 4.34 -5.91
CA SER A 373 27.51 4.09 -5.15
C SER A 373 26.85 5.43 -4.79
N GLY A 374 25.50 5.49 -4.84
CA GLY A 374 24.80 6.73 -4.59
C GLY A 374 23.35 6.72 -5.05
N ILE A 375 22.70 7.89 -4.94
CA ILE A 375 21.32 8.11 -5.37
C ILE A 375 21.35 8.72 -6.78
N TYR A 376 20.59 8.14 -7.68
CA TYR A 376 20.51 8.53 -9.08
C TYR A 376 19.06 8.75 -9.49
N ALA A 377 18.85 9.35 -10.66
CA ALA A 377 17.54 9.43 -11.28
C ALA A 377 17.64 9.34 -12.80
N ALA A 378 16.60 8.78 -13.42
CA ALA A 378 16.31 9.07 -14.82
C ALA A 378 15.53 10.37 -14.87
N ARG A 379 16.15 11.44 -15.37
CA ARG A 379 15.52 12.73 -15.60
C ARG A 379 14.86 12.74 -16.98
N LEU A 380 13.58 13.05 -17.01
CA LEU A 380 12.74 13.09 -18.20
C LEU A 380 12.37 14.53 -18.49
N ARG A 381 12.49 14.99 -19.75
CA ARG A 381 12.11 16.34 -20.17
C ARG A 381 11.40 16.36 -21.50
N ILE A 382 10.24 17.02 -21.56
CA ILE A 382 9.57 17.33 -22.83
C ILE A 382 10.18 18.62 -23.38
N ASN A 383 10.64 18.59 -24.65
CA ASN A 383 11.26 19.71 -25.35
C ASN A 383 12.45 20.38 -24.62
N GLY A 384 13.11 19.65 -23.71
CA GLY A 384 14.21 20.19 -22.89
C GLY A 384 13.80 21.24 -21.86
N GLU A 385 12.50 21.41 -21.62
CA GLU A 385 11.98 22.39 -20.66
C GLU A 385 12.15 21.93 -19.21
N ASP A 386 12.63 22.84 -18.36
CA ASP A 386 12.77 22.66 -16.92
C ASP A 386 11.57 23.33 -16.21
N SER A 387 10.45 22.62 -16.18
CA SER A 387 9.25 23.07 -15.47
C SER A 387 8.55 21.90 -14.77
N PRO A 388 7.83 22.14 -13.69
CA PRO A 388 7.11 21.07 -12.97
C PRO A 388 6.10 20.30 -13.84
N GLU A 389 5.69 20.85 -14.98
CA GLU A 389 4.73 20.20 -15.88
C GLU A 389 5.41 19.30 -16.92
N THR A 390 6.62 19.61 -17.32
CA THR A 390 7.33 19.00 -18.45
C THR A 390 8.56 18.20 -18.02
N GLU A 391 8.91 18.21 -16.74
CA GLU A 391 10.04 17.47 -16.16
C GLU A 391 9.54 16.45 -15.14
N ASP A 392 10.09 15.25 -15.16
CA ASP A 392 9.99 14.27 -14.07
C ASP A 392 11.34 13.62 -13.79
N PHE A 393 11.49 13.09 -12.59
CA PHE A 393 12.65 12.31 -12.14
C PHE A 393 12.19 10.96 -11.62
N ILE A 394 12.82 9.89 -12.05
CA ILE A 394 12.58 8.55 -11.52
C ILE A 394 13.79 8.14 -10.69
N PRO A 395 13.77 8.31 -9.35
CA PRO A 395 14.90 8.01 -8.49
C PRO A 395 15.18 6.52 -8.38
N PHE A 396 16.45 6.16 -8.24
CA PHE A 396 16.93 4.81 -7.95
C PHE A 396 18.31 4.86 -7.27
N VAL A 397 18.73 3.75 -6.70
CA VAL A 397 20.00 3.62 -5.99
C VAL A 397 20.95 2.72 -6.76
N ILE A 398 22.20 3.16 -6.95
CA ILE A 398 23.28 2.31 -7.38
C ILE A 398 24.08 1.88 -6.15
N LYS A 399 24.09 0.58 -5.90
CA LYS A 399 24.77 -0.06 -4.77
C LYS A 399 26.27 -0.24 -5.04
N PRO A 400 27.10 -0.44 -4.00
CA PRO A 400 28.47 -0.89 -4.20
C PRO A 400 28.47 -2.29 -4.88
N PRO A 401 29.55 -2.71 -5.52
CA PRO A 401 29.64 -4.04 -6.15
C PRO A 401 29.26 -5.15 -5.17
N LYS A 402 28.52 -6.14 -5.65
CA LYS A 402 27.95 -7.21 -4.83
C LYS A 402 28.96 -7.85 -3.88
N GLY A 403 28.67 -7.87 -2.59
CA GLY A 403 29.52 -8.44 -1.55
C GLY A 403 30.79 -7.64 -1.23
N LYS A 404 30.92 -6.41 -1.78
CA LYS A 404 32.05 -5.52 -1.54
C LYS A 404 31.58 -4.19 -0.96
N THR A 405 32.50 -3.45 -0.37
CA THR A 405 32.32 -2.04 0.02
C THR A 405 33.28 -1.17 -0.75
N THR A 406 32.89 0.05 -1.09
CA THR A 406 33.78 1.06 -1.69
C THR A 406 34.15 2.16 -0.69
N SER A 407 33.50 2.15 0.48
CA SER A 407 33.72 3.08 1.58
C SER A 407 33.70 2.37 2.94
N LYS A 408 34.12 3.11 3.97
CA LYS A 408 33.97 2.73 5.39
C LYS A 408 32.64 3.16 6.00
N VAL A 409 31.94 4.04 5.32
CA VAL A 409 30.67 4.65 5.75
C VAL A 409 29.54 4.10 4.88
N LEU A 410 28.48 3.65 5.53
CA LEU A 410 27.24 3.27 4.89
C LEU A 410 26.14 4.30 5.22
N PHE A 411 25.47 4.75 4.19
CA PHE A 411 24.19 5.45 4.32
C PHE A 411 23.04 4.49 3.96
N VAL A 412 22.21 4.16 4.94
CA VAL A 412 21.01 3.35 4.75
C VAL A 412 19.83 4.28 4.46
N LEU A 413 19.34 4.25 3.23
CA LEU A 413 18.23 5.06 2.78
C LEU A 413 16.89 4.50 3.33
N PRO A 414 16.05 5.32 4.01
CA PRO A 414 14.82 4.83 4.65
C PRO A 414 13.70 4.61 3.63
N SER A 415 13.93 3.70 2.69
CA SER A 415 13.06 3.43 1.54
C SER A 415 11.69 2.87 1.92
N ASN A 416 11.55 2.24 3.12
CA ASN A 416 10.24 1.85 3.65
C ASN A 416 9.36 3.05 3.93
N SER A 417 9.92 4.09 4.54
CA SER A 417 9.21 5.36 4.77
C SER A 417 8.79 5.99 3.44
N TYR A 418 9.67 5.95 2.42
CA TYR A 418 9.31 6.47 1.10
C TYR A 418 8.11 5.75 0.48
N ILE A 419 8.04 4.41 0.60
CA ILE A 419 6.90 3.64 0.11
C ILE A 419 5.65 3.93 0.96
N ALA A 420 5.80 4.02 2.27
CA ALA A 420 4.68 4.27 3.18
C ALA A 420 4.00 5.62 2.92
N TYR A 421 4.78 6.65 2.59
CA TYR A 421 4.30 8.01 2.30
C TYR A 421 4.09 8.28 0.80
N SER A 422 4.28 7.29 -0.06
CA SER A 422 4.18 7.52 -1.50
C SER A 422 2.79 7.97 -1.93
N ASN A 423 2.74 9.11 -2.64
CA ASN A 423 1.53 9.75 -3.12
C ASN A 423 0.54 10.13 -2.00
N ASP A 424 1.07 10.57 -0.85
CA ASP A 424 0.26 11.09 0.25
C ASP A 424 -0.64 12.24 -0.22
N ASN A 425 -1.90 12.21 0.15
CA ASN A 425 -2.87 13.26 -0.11
C ASN A 425 -3.65 13.70 1.14
N LEU A 426 -3.06 13.56 2.33
CA LEU A 426 -3.66 14.00 3.60
C LEU A 426 -4.06 15.48 3.60
N ALA A 427 -3.36 16.32 2.86
CA ALA A 427 -3.68 17.75 2.74
C ALA A 427 -5.13 18.01 2.31
N THR A 428 -5.68 17.15 1.44
CA THR A 428 -7.04 17.29 0.92
C THR A 428 -8.07 16.47 1.69
N ASN A 429 -7.63 15.42 2.37
CA ASN A 429 -8.51 14.49 3.07
C ASN A 429 -8.58 14.72 4.59
N SER A 430 -7.67 15.50 5.16
CA SER A 430 -7.64 15.78 6.60
C SER A 430 -8.29 17.13 6.91
N VAL A 431 -9.41 17.10 7.60
CA VAL A 431 -10.08 18.32 8.10
C VAL A 431 -9.25 19.09 9.15
N VAL A 432 -8.17 18.51 9.63
CA VAL A 432 -7.26 19.09 10.62
C VAL A 432 -5.93 19.53 10.03
N ALA A 433 -5.75 19.46 8.70
CA ALA A 433 -4.47 19.78 8.04
C ALA A 433 -3.96 21.18 8.39
N GLU A 434 -4.81 22.20 8.38
CA GLU A 434 -4.45 23.57 8.74
C GLU A 434 -4.06 23.71 10.22
N LEU A 435 -4.75 22.96 11.10
CA LEU A 435 -4.43 22.95 12.53
C LEU A 435 -3.04 22.32 12.76
N LEU A 436 -2.74 21.21 12.10
CA LEU A 436 -1.45 20.53 12.19
C LEU A 436 -0.32 21.40 11.65
N ALA A 437 -0.54 22.03 10.51
CA ALA A 437 0.46 22.91 9.88
C ALA A 437 0.62 24.25 10.59
N GLY A 438 -0.33 24.67 11.45
CA GLY A 438 -0.39 26.00 12.04
C GLY A 438 -0.57 27.13 11.02
N LYS A 439 -0.86 26.80 9.77
CA LYS A 439 -1.01 27.70 8.62
C LYS A 439 -1.78 27.02 7.50
N VAL A 440 -2.21 27.80 6.52
CA VAL A 440 -2.82 27.25 5.29
C VAL A 440 -1.75 26.45 4.52
N PRO A 441 -1.97 25.16 4.25
CA PRO A 441 -1.06 24.35 3.47
C PRO A 441 -0.87 24.89 2.04
N VAL A 442 0.37 24.85 1.56
CA VAL A 442 0.69 25.24 0.17
C VAL A 442 0.98 23.96 -0.61
N MET A 443 0.09 23.63 -1.55
CA MET A 443 0.18 22.43 -2.35
C MET A 443 0.99 22.68 -3.62
N SER A 444 1.86 21.73 -3.95
CA SER A 444 2.61 21.71 -5.21
C SER A 444 1.72 21.26 -6.40
N ALA A 445 2.23 21.43 -7.62
CA ALA A 445 1.57 20.87 -8.80
C ALA A 445 1.40 19.34 -8.74
N ALA A 446 2.34 18.63 -8.09
CA ALA A 446 2.26 17.19 -7.88
C ALA A 446 1.13 16.83 -6.90
N ASP A 447 0.98 17.57 -5.79
CA ASP A 447 -0.10 17.33 -4.82
C ASP A 447 -1.48 17.52 -5.44
N LEU A 448 -1.65 18.61 -6.22
CA LEU A 448 -2.90 18.88 -6.93
C LEU A 448 -3.21 17.80 -7.98
N TYR A 449 -2.19 17.36 -8.71
CA TYR A 449 -2.33 16.27 -9.68
C TYR A 449 -2.74 14.97 -9.00
N LEU A 450 -2.09 14.58 -7.92
CA LEU A 450 -2.41 13.37 -7.16
C LEU A 450 -3.83 13.39 -6.57
N ASN A 451 -4.32 14.56 -6.18
CA ASN A 451 -5.70 14.70 -5.70
C ASN A 451 -6.74 14.42 -6.80
N GLU A 452 -6.43 14.77 -8.05
CA GLU A 452 -7.27 14.51 -9.22
C GLU A 452 -7.07 13.09 -9.80
N HIS A 453 -5.93 12.45 -9.51
CA HIS A 453 -5.46 11.19 -10.10
C HIS A 453 -5.19 10.11 -9.05
N ARG A 454 -6.25 9.74 -8.29
CA ARG A 454 -6.14 8.71 -7.25
C ARG A 454 -5.74 7.34 -7.78
N GLU A 455 -5.93 7.08 -9.09
CA GLU A 455 -5.48 5.87 -9.77
C GLU A 455 -3.96 5.65 -9.71
N TYR A 456 -3.16 6.69 -9.46
CA TYR A 456 -1.71 6.56 -9.18
C TYR A 456 -1.42 5.88 -7.84
N GLY A 457 -2.46 5.53 -7.09
CA GLY A 457 -2.40 4.82 -5.83
C GLY A 457 -2.12 5.72 -4.63
N LEU A 458 -2.40 5.18 -3.47
CA LEU A 458 -2.48 5.92 -2.21
C LEU A 458 -1.32 5.56 -1.27
N SER A 459 -1.08 6.41 -0.27
CA SER A 459 -0.14 6.16 0.82
C SER A 459 -0.77 5.34 1.95
N THR A 460 0.04 4.79 2.85
CA THR A 460 -0.46 4.11 4.06
C THR A 460 -1.10 5.07 5.08
N TYR A 461 -1.08 6.37 4.82
CA TYR A 461 -1.81 7.38 5.60
C TYR A 461 -3.16 7.74 4.99
N SER A 462 -3.41 7.31 3.76
CA SER A 462 -4.64 7.62 3.05
C SER A 462 -5.77 6.65 3.41
N LEU A 463 -6.99 7.05 3.04
CA LEU A 463 -8.17 6.22 3.08
C LEU A 463 -8.57 5.82 1.66
N HIS A 464 -9.02 4.59 1.48
CA HIS A 464 -9.71 4.17 0.27
C HIS A 464 -10.99 4.97 0.05
N SER A 465 -11.55 4.89 -1.16
CA SER A 465 -12.80 5.58 -1.52
C SER A 465 -13.98 5.21 -0.60
N ASP A 466 -13.91 4.07 0.07
CA ASP A 466 -14.91 3.57 1.01
C ASP A 466 -14.67 3.98 2.48
N GLY A 467 -13.57 4.70 2.74
CA GLY A 467 -13.18 5.17 4.06
C GLY A 467 -12.40 4.15 4.90
N SER A 468 -12.07 2.98 4.37
CA SER A 468 -11.14 2.04 5.03
C SER A 468 -9.69 2.46 4.84
N GLY A 469 -8.79 1.97 5.72
CA GLY A 469 -7.38 2.35 5.69
C GLY A 469 -6.59 1.59 4.64
N VAL A 470 -5.65 2.26 4.00
CA VAL A 470 -4.75 1.69 3.00
C VAL A 470 -3.67 0.87 3.70
N CYS A 471 -3.76 -0.46 3.58
CA CYS A 471 -2.83 -1.39 4.23
C CYS A 471 -1.58 -1.68 3.39
N TYR A 472 -1.67 -1.60 2.07
CA TYR A 472 -0.58 -1.95 1.16
C TYR A 472 -0.10 -0.74 0.37
N SER A 473 1.21 -0.65 0.16
CA SER A 473 1.79 0.32 -0.75
C SER A 473 2.84 -0.33 -1.63
N SER A 474 2.85 0.03 -2.90
CA SER A 474 3.79 -0.47 -3.90
C SER A 474 4.57 0.67 -4.54
N ARG A 475 5.83 0.40 -4.93
CA ARG A 475 6.63 1.34 -5.73
C ARG A 475 6.51 1.12 -7.24
N LEU A 476 5.80 0.08 -7.70
CA LEU A 476 5.64 -0.23 -9.13
C LEU A 476 4.56 0.67 -9.78
N ARG A 477 4.66 1.96 -9.51
CA ARG A 477 3.75 3.02 -9.97
C ARG A 477 4.48 4.37 -9.91
N PRO A 478 4.03 5.40 -10.63
CA PRO A 478 4.60 6.74 -10.45
C PRO A 478 4.40 7.25 -9.03
N ILE A 479 5.50 7.67 -8.38
CA ILE A 479 5.49 8.24 -7.03
C ILE A 479 5.97 9.68 -7.14
N LEU A 480 5.06 10.63 -7.05
CA LEU A 480 5.31 12.02 -7.42
C LEU A 480 5.85 12.88 -6.28
N ASN A 481 5.61 12.48 -5.04
CA ASN A 481 6.10 13.20 -3.85
C ASN A 481 7.48 12.72 -3.36
N MET A 482 8.11 11.75 -4.04
CA MET A 482 9.49 11.30 -3.77
C MET A 482 10.40 11.68 -4.94
N ARG A 483 10.38 12.95 -5.31
CA ARG A 483 11.15 13.53 -6.43
C ARG A 483 12.09 14.62 -5.91
N PRO A 484 13.25 14.84 -6.53
CA PRO A 484 14.01 16.05 -6.25
C PRO A 484 13.14 17.30 -6.53
N LYS A 485 13.45 18.39 -5.85
CA LYS A 485 12.72 19.67 -5.89
C LYS A 485 11.32 19.66 -5.25
N TYR A 486 10.76 18.49 -4.85
CA TYR A 486 9.48 18.41 -4.16
C TYR A 486 9.59 18.98 -2.74
N ARG A 487 8.59 19.77 -2.33
CA ARG A 487 8.40 20.27 -0.97
C ARG A 487 7.09 19.79 -0.41
N HIS A 488 7.12 19.27 0.79
CA HIS A 488 5.94 18.72 1.42
C HIS A 488 4.97 19.82 1.87
N TRP A 489 3.70 19.61 1.69
CA TRP A 489 2.63 20.56 2.00
C TRP A 489 2.51 20.90 3.49
N LEU A 490 2.81 19.97 4.39
CA LEU A 490 2.60 20.10 5.84
C LEU A 490 3.56 21.10 6.46
N SER A 491 4.83 20.97 6.16
CA SER A 491 5.84 21.96 6.51
C SER A 491 6.59 22.31 5.22
N PRO A 492 6.41 23.45 4.56
CA PRO A 492 6.99 23.74 3.24
C PRO A 492 8.51 23.60 3.22
N SER A 493 8.94 22.39 3.46
CA SER A 493 10.30 21.90 3.65
C SER A 493 10.56 20.71 2.74
N LEU A 494 11.80 20.35 2.64
CA LEU A 494 12.19 19.08 2.05
C LEU A 494 11.67 17.93 2.90
N TRP A 495 11.32 16.84 2.24
CA TRP A 495 10.72 15.68 2.87
C TRP A 495 11.29 14.39 2.29
N GLN A 496 11.45 13.36 3.12
CA GLN A 496 11.91 12.04 2.72
C GLN A 496 13.16 12.09 1.83
N LEU A 497 13.08 11.63 0.57
CA LEU A 497 14.22 11.61 -0.36
C LEU A 497 14.96 12.96 -0.43
N ASN A 498 14.26 14.07 -0.49
CA ASN A 498 14.90 15.38 -0.57
C ASN A 498 15.58 15.82 0.72
N ALA A 499 15.03 15.45 1.88
CA ALA A 499 15.69 15.67 3.16
C ALA A 499 16.96 14.81 3.28
N ASP A 500 16.92 13.58 2.77
CA ASP A 500 18.07 12.68 2.76
C ASP A 500 19.18 13.13 1.81
N LEU A 501 18.84 13.86 0.75
CA LEU A 501 19.83 14.50 -0.12
C LEU A 501 20.60 15.65 0.57
N HIS A 502 20.16 16.18 1.71
CA HIS A 502 21.01 17.05 2.53
C HIS A 502 22.20 16.28 3.11
N LEU A 503 21.99 15.02 3.50
CA LEU A 503 23.05 14.18 4.07
C LEU A 503 24.08 13.80 2.99
N THR A 504 23.63 13.49 1.79
CA THR A 504 24.54 13.18 0.68
C THR A 504 25.37 14.40 0.27
N ASP A 505 24.76 15.59 0.19
CA ASP A 505 25.47 16.83 -0.08
C ASP A 505 26.50 17.16 1.01
N TRP A 506 26.10 17.02 2.27
CA TRP A 506 27.01 17.26 3.40
C TRP A 506 28.22 16.30 3.37
N LEU A 507 28.02 15.02 3.10
CA LEU A 507 29.09 14.05 2.99
C LEU A 507 30.05 14.39 1.82
N GLU A 508 29.51 14.77 0.65
CA GLU A 508 30.31 15.21 -0.50
C GLU A 508 31.13 16.49 -0.17
N GLU A 509 30.52 17.50 0.40
CA GLU A 509 31.19 18.77 0.79
C GLU A 509 32.29 18.55 1.84
N LYS A 510 32.16 17.53 2.69
CA LYS A 510 33.17 17.12 3.67
C LYS A 510 34.20 16.15 3.12
N ASN A 511 34.10 15.77 1.85
CA ASN A 511 34.96 14.77 1.22
C ASN A 511 34.98 13.43 1.97
N ILE A 512 33.82 13.03 2.47
CA ILE A 512 33.61 11.73 3.12
C ILE A 512 33.04 10.76 2.08
N ASP A 513 33.80 9.73 1.71
CA ASP A 513 33.29 8.68 0.86
C ASP A 513 32.25 7.85 1.61
N PHE A 514 31.19 7.45 0.91
CA PHE A 514 30.10 6.66 1.44
C PHE A 514 29.49 5.72 0.37
N ASP A 515 28.99 4.60 0.82
CA ASP A 515 28.15 3.71 0.05
C ASP A 515 26.67 3.96 0.42
N VAL A 516 25.76 3.73 -0.53
CA VAL A 516 24.31 3.82 -0.31
C VAL A 516 23.69 2.45 -0.48
N MET A 517 22.90 2.03 0.50
CA MET A 517 22.05 0.83 0.47
C MET A 517 20.65 1.21 0.95
N THR A 518 19.69 0.33 0.74
CA THR A 518 18.28 0.59 1.07
C THR A 518 17.79 -0.26 2.23
N ASP A 519 16.63 0.07 2.77
CA ASP A 519 15.94 -0.75 3.78
C ASP A 519 15.68 -2.18 3.28
N GLU A 520 15.39 -2.37 1.98
CA GLU A 520 15.22 -3.70 1.40
C GLU A 520 16.50 -4.54 1.49
N ASP A 521 17.65 -3.91 1.24
CA ASP A 521 18.93 -4.59 1.37
C ASP A 521 19.18 -4.99 2.81
N LEU A 522 18.87 -4.11 3.76
CA LEU A 522 18.98 -4.39 5.19
C LEU A 522 18.00 -5.49 5.64
N HIS A 523 16.77 -5.49 5.12
CA HIS A 523 15.80 -6.56 5.37
C HIS A 523 16.32 -7.93 4.89
N VAL A 524 16.98 -7.96 3.72
CA VAL A 524 17.47 -9.21 3.12
C VAL A 524 18.75 -9.70 3.77
N GLU A 525 19.74 -8.82 3.97
CA GLU A 525 21.08 -9.19 4.42
C GLU A 525 21.27 -9.08 5.94
N GLY A 526 20.40 -8.34 6.64
CA GLY A 526 20.44 -8.18 8.08
C GLY A 526 21.74 -7.54 8.57
N VAL A 527 22.22 -7.98 9.73
CA VAL A 527 23.43 -7.45 10.38
C VAL A 527 24.71 -7.69 9.54
N ASP A 528 24.72 -8.68 8.67
CA ASP A 528 25.88 -8.97 7.82
C ASP A 528 26.16 -7.83 6.84
N LEU A 529 25.12 -7.09 6.41
CA LEU A 529 25.29 -5.86 5.65
C LEU A 529 26.04 -4.81 6.49
N LEU A 530 25.54 -4.51 7.67
CA LEU A 530 26.06 -3.44 8.53
C LEU A 530 27.50 -3.72 9.00
N ASN A 531 27.82 -4.98 9.31
CA ASN A 531 29.14 -5.42 9.78
C ASN A 531 30.28 -5.19 8.77
N ARG A 532 29.96 -4.90 7.50
CA ARG A 532 30.98 -4.56 6.48
C ARG A 532 31.51 -3.13 6.66
N TYR A 533 30.82 -2.29 7.42
CA TYR A 533 31.09 -0.85 7.53
C TYR A 533 31.54 -0.47 8.93
N GLN A 534 32.39 0.57 9.00
CA GLN A 534 32.86 1.10 10.27
C GLN A 534 31.85 2.06 10.90
N VAL A 535 31.09 2.79 10.07
CA VAL A 535 30.06 3.74 10.48
C VAL A 535 28.83 3.53 9.61
N VAL A 536 27.67 3.49 10.24
CA VAL A 536 26.36 3.42 9.58
C VAL A 536 25.54 4.67 9.93
N LEU A 537 25.01 5.33 8.90
CA LEU A 537 24.11 6.48 9.01
C LEU A 537 22.70 6.04 8.60
N THR A 538 21.68 6.49 9.31
CA THR A 538 20.30 6.42 8.82
C THR A 538 19.95 7.71 8.07
N GLY A 539 18.84 7.65 7.29
CA GLY A 539 18.26 8.86 6.74
C GLY A 539 17.49 9.70 7.77
N SER A 540 16.84 10.74 7.28
CA SER A 540 16.16 11.74 8.10
C SER A 540 14.86 11.26 8.74
N HIS A 541 14.24 10.16 8.22
CA HIS A 541 12.92 9.70 8.70
C HIS A 541 12.73 8.19 8.59
N PRO A 542 13.49 7.36 9.35
CA PRO A 542 13.39 5.90 9.34
C PRO A 542 12.24 5.38 10.21
N GLU A 543 11.03 5.86 9.96
CA GLU A 543 9.82 5.62 10.76
C GLU A 543 9.31 4.17 10.62
N TYR A 544 9.43 3.60 9.43
CA TYR A 544 8.91 2.27 9.07
C TYR A 544 10.02 1.24 9.01
N SER A 545 9.88 0.15 9.73
CA SER A 545 10.87 -0.93 9.70
C SER A 545 10.26 -2.32 9.79
N SER A 546 10.95 -3.30 9.20
CA SER A 546 10.65 -4.70 9.41
C SER A 546 11.37 -5.25 10.64
N GLU A 547 10.91 -6.41 11.12
CA GLU A 547 11.54 -7.07 12.27
C GLU A 547 13.03 -7.37 12.04
N LYS A 548 13.39 -7.77 10.81
CA LYS A 548 14.78 -8.09 10.44
C LYS A 548 15.68 -6.86 10.46
N MET A 549 15.17 -5.71 10.00
CA MET A 549 15.90 -4.45 10.01
C MET A 549 16.19 -3.99 11.45
N LEU A 550 15.17 -3.99 12.29
CA LEU A 550 15.32 -3.60 13.70
C LEU A 550 16.30 -4.52 14.44
N ALA A 551 16.23 -5.83 14.21
CA ALA A 551 17.17 -6.79 14.75
C ALA A 551 18.60 -6.61 14.25
N ALA A 552 18.78 -6.17 13.00
CA ALA A 552 20.08 -5.88 12.42
C ALA A 552 20.76 -4.68 13.12
N TYR A 553 20.04 -3.59 13.35
CA TYR A 553 20.56 -2.43 14.09
C TYR A 553 20.93 -2.77 15.53
N GLU A 554 20.06 -3.49 16.25
CA GLU A 554 20.36 -3.95 17.62
C GLU A 554 21.63 -4.80 17.66
N SER A 555 21.73 -5.79 16.78
CA SER A 555 22.89 -6.67 16.71
C SER A 555 24.17 -5.93 16.34
N TYR A 556 24.10 -4.98 15.40
CA TYR A 556 25.26 -4.18 14.99
C TYR A 556 25.81 -3.34 16.15
N GLN A 557 24.94 -2.70 16.95
CA GLN A 557 25.33 -1.94 18.13
C GLN A 557 25.96 -2.83 19.21
N LEU A 558 25.34 -3.99 19.49
CA LEU A 558 25.87 -4.96 20.46
C LEU A 558 27.24 -5.50 20.05
N ASN A 559 27.53 -5.58 18.77
CA ASN A 559 28.82 -5.98 18.23
C ASN A 559 29.87 -4.84 18.20
N GLY A 560 29.52 -3.66 18.75
CA GLY A 560 30.43 -2.49 18.79
C GLY A 560 30.43 -1.64 17.52
N GLY A 561 29.41 -1.79 16.69
CA GLY A 561 29.21 -0.97 15.50
C GLY A 561 28.93 0.50 15.87
N ARG A 562 29.36 1.41 15.02
CA ARG A 562 29.12 2.86 15.17
C ARG A 562 27.95 3.26 14.31
N TRP A 563 26.87 3.63 14.96
CA TRP A 563 25.63 3.98 14.30
C TRP A 563 25.21 5.41 14.65
N ILE A 564 24.80 6.15 13.64
CA ILE A 564 24.32 7.52 13.76
C ILE A 564 22.88 7.55 13.24
N TYR A 565 21.92 7.73 14.15
CA TYR A 565 20.53 7.97 13.86
C TYR A 565 20.29 9.47 13.70
N LEU A 566 19.91 9.89 12.51
CA LEU A 566 19.78 11.31 12.12
C LEU A 566 18.33 11.73 11.87
N GLY A 567 17.38 11.04 12.45
CA GLY A 567 15.97 11.24 12.19
C GLY A 567 15.13 11.55 13.41
N ALA A 568 13.83 11.73 13.15
CA ALA A 568 12.76 11.66 14.12
C ALA A 568 11.85 10.50 13.80
N ASP A 569 10.96 10.12 14.71
CA ASP A 569 10.01 8.99 14.58
C ASP A 569 10.65 7.63 14.28
N GLY A 570 11.93 7.47 14.58
CA GLY A 570 12.69 6.27 14.24
C GLY A 570 12.05 4.99 14.74
N PHE A 571 11.85 4.04 13.83
CA PHE A 571 11.38 2.69 14.12
C PHE A 571 10.04 2.65 14.86
N TYR A 572 9.12 3.53 14.49
CA TYR A 572 7.83 3.71 15.14
C TYR A 572 6.82 2.67 14.69
N TRP A 573 6.56 2.56 13.35
CA TRP A 573 5.63 1.63 12.76
C TRP A 573 6.27 0.33 12.29
N ILE A 574 5.52 -0.75 12.45
CA ILE A 574 5.83 -2.04 11.84
C ILE A 574 5.45 -1.96 10.37
N SER A 575 6.39 -2.27 9.49
CA SER A 575 6.13 -2.55 8.08
C SER A 575 6.75 -3.88 7.71
N GLU A 576 6.04 -4.67 6.90
CA GLU A 576 6.57 -5.94 6.41
C GLU A 576 6.53 -5.97 4.88
N TYR A 577 7.57 -6.53 4.30
CA TYR A 577 7.63 -6.75 2.85
C TYR A 577 6.80 -7.94 2.42
N HIS A 578 6.20 -7.83 1.25
CA HIS A 578 5.61 -8.99 0.60
C HIS A 578 6.69 -10.07 0.42
N PRO A 579 6.46 -11.33 0.86
CA PRO A 579 7.52 -12.35 0.91
C PRO A 579 8.13 -12.68 -0.45
N ASP A 580 7.42 -12.40 -1.53
CA ASP A 580 7.82 -12.70 -2.90
C ASP A 580 8.11 -11.45 -3.75
N ASN A 581 7.83 -10.23 -3.25
CA ASN A 581 8.04 -9.00 -3.99
C ASN A 581 8.38 -7.82 -3.07
N LEU A 582 9.65 -7.52 -2.91
CA LEU A 582 10.14 -6.44 -2.04
C LEU A 582 9.73 -5.02 -2.49
N ASN A 583 9.07 -4.88 -3.64
CA ASN A 583 8.50 -3.60 -4.05
C ASN A 583 7.20 -3.23 -3.31
N ILE A 584 6.68 -4.14 -2.49
CA ILE A 584 5.40 -3.99 -1.81
C ILE A 584 5.61 -4.13 -0.30
N ILE A 585 5.05 -3.19 0.46
CA ILE A 585 5.01 -3.24 1.92
C ILE A 585 3.57 -3.32 2.43
N GLU A 586 3.41 -3.92 3.60
CA GLU A 586 2.18 -3.91 4.38
C GLU A 586 2.37 -3.12 5.67
N VAL A 587 1.38 -2.28 6.00
CA VAL A 587 1.26 -1.57 7.28
C VAL A 587 -0.18 -1.71 7.75
N ARG A 588 -0.40 -2.23 8.96
CA ARG A 588 -1.71 -2.20 9.61
C ARG A 588 -1.63 -1.36 10.85
N LYS A 589 -2.41 -0.28 10.90
CA LYS A 589 -2.41 0.63 12.05
C LYS A 589 -3.40 0.14 13.09
N GLY A 590 -2.91 0.00 14.32
CA GLY A 590 -3.72 -0.37 15.48
C GLY A 590 -4.39 0.84 16.13
N GLU A 591 -4.78 0.69 17.40
CA GLU A 591 -5.50 1.73 18.16
C GLU A 591 -4.60 2.84 18.71
N ALA A 592 -3.28 2.61 18.77
CA ALA A 592 -2.30 3.53 19.32
C ALA A 592 -1.46 4.20 18.22
N GLY A 593 -0.86 5.34 18.56
CA GLY A 593 0.06 6.08 17.71
C GLY A 593 -0.60 7.16 16.83
N THR A 594 0.23 7.94 16.17
CA THR A 594 -0.20 9.01 15.24
C THR A 594 -0.65 8.39 13.92
N ARG A 595 -1.93 8.40 13.65
CA ARG A 595 -2.52 7.70 12.51
C ARG A 595 -3.72 8.43 11.91
N ALA A 596 -3.94 8.24 10.62
CA ALA A 596 -5.12 8.74 9.93
C ALA A 596 -6.30 7.74 9.97
N TRP A 597 -6.02 6.46 10.27
CA TRP A 597 -7.02 5.41 10.33
C TRP A 597 -6.62 4.29 11.30
N THR A 598 -7.58 3.47 11.68
CA THR A 598 -7.37 2.30 12.55
C THR A 598 -8.00 1.08 11.88
N ALA A 599 -7.31 -0.05 11.89
CA ALA A 599 -7.89 -1.33 11.47
C ALA A 599 -9.08 -1.70 12.38
N ASN A 600 -10.04 -2.43 11.83
CA ASN A 600 -11.18 -2.90 12.63
C ASN A 600 -10.74 -3.96 13.66
N PRO A 601 -11.49 -4.15 14.75
CA PRO A 601 -11.27 -5.27 15.66
C PRO A 601 -11.18 -6.61 14.92
N GLY A 602 -10.21 -7.43 15.30
CA GLY A 602 -9.91 -8.69 14.62
C GLY A 602 -9.02 -8.59 13.39
N GLU A 603 -8.74 -7.39 12.87
CA GLU A 603 -8.02 -7.18 11.61
C GLU A 603 -6.64 -6.52 11.79
N TYR A 604 -6.08 -6.60 13.00
CA TYR A 604 -4.79 -5.97 13.33
C TYR A 604 -3.56 -6.73 12.85
N ASN A 605 -3.70 -8.03 12.54
CA ASN A 605 -2.56 -8.85 12.14
C ASN A 605 -2.18 -8.63 10.68
N ASN A 606 -0.90 -8.38 10.44
CA ASN A 606 -0.35 -8.29 9.09
C ASN A 606 -0.57 -9.61 8.33
N ALA A 607 -0.90 -9.50 7.06
CA ALA A 607 -1.00 -10.65 6.18
C ALA A 607 0.38 -11.22 5.81
N PHE A 608 1.40 -10.37 5.70
CA PHE A 608 2.71 -10.79 5.18
C PHE A 608 3.57 -11.55 6.20
N ASP A 609 3.43 -11.27 7.50
CA ASP A 609 4.15 -11.99 8.55
C ASP A 609 3.24 -12.72 9.56
N GLY A 610 1.92 -12.52 9.47
CA GLY A 610 0.93 -13.13 10.37
C GLY A 610 0.94 -12.62 11.81
N LYS A 611 1.74 -11.59 12.12
CA LYS A 611 1.90 -11.04 13.46
C LYS A 611 1.09 -9.74 13.63
N PHE A 612 0.90 -9.33 14.87
CA PHE A 612 0.22 -8.09 15.21
C PHE A 612 0.91 -6.88 14.56
N GLY A 613 0.17 -6.04 13.86
CA GLY A 613 0.64 -4.81 13.24
C GLY A 613 0.73 -3.63 14.21
N GLY A 614 0.72 -2.42 13.70
CA GLY A 614 0.79 -1.19 14.50
C GLY A 614 2.21 -0.80 14.88
N MET A 615 2.40 -0.30 16.09
CA MET A 615 3.69 0.16 16.57
C MET A 615 4.57 -0.99 17.05
N TRP A 616 5.90 -0.87 16.92
CA TRP A 616 6.87 -1.83 17.47
C TRP A 616 6.70 -2.05 18.96
N ARG A 617 6.26 -1.04 19.68
CA ARG A 617 5.95 -1.09 21.10
C ARG A 617 4.90 -2.15 21.43
N ALA A 618 3.91 -2.35 20.54
CA ALA A 618 2.89 -3.37 20.68
C ALA A 618 3.44 -4.81 20.59
N ARG A 619 4.60 -5.00 19.93
CA ARG A 619 5.35 -6.27 19.91
C ARG A 619 6.42 -6.35 21.01
N GLY A 620 6.41 -5.43 21.99
CA GLY A 620 7.40 -5.38 23.09
C GLY A 620 8.79 -4.87 22.67
N ARG A 621 8.92 -4.28 21.49
CA ARG A 621 10.18 -3.72 20.98
C ARG A 621 10.06 -2.19 20.94
N ILE A 622 10.56 -1.56 22.00
CA ILE A 622 10.49 -0.10 22.15
C ILE A 622 11.64 0.55 21.36
N PRO A 623 11.37 1.53 20.46
CA PRO A 623 12.39 2.18 19.65
C PRO A 623 13.54 2.77 20.45
N SER A 624 13.28 3.33 21.63
CA SER A 624 14.30 3.91 22.52
C SER A 624 15.40 2.94 22.96
N LYS A 625 15.17 1.62 22.92
CA LYS A 625 16.25 0.64 23.16
C LYS A 625 17.26 0.59 22.03
N VAL A 626 16.88 0.98 20.83
CA VAL A 626 17.74 0.98 19.64
C VAL A 626 18.36 2.34 19.44
N CYS A 627 17.57 3.42 19.38
CA CYS A 627 18.05 4.77 19.06
C CYS A 627 18.24 5.67 20.30
N GLY A 628 17.92 5.19 21.49
CA GLY A 628 18.05 5.95 22.75
C GLY A 628 16.91 6.93 23.02
N LEU A 629 16.08 7.17 22.05
CA LEU A 629 14.99 8.13 22.04
C LEU A 629 13.68 7.48 21.54
N THR A 630 12.54 8.11 21.82
CA THR A 630 11.25 7.68 21.31
C THR A 630 10.37 8.88 20.99
N PHE A 631 9.66 8.83 19.89
CA PHE A 631 8.74 9.86 19.45
C PHE A 631 7.66 10.17 20.48
N THR A 632 7.35 11.45 20.68
CA THR A 632 6.41 11.88 21.72
C THR A 632 5.48 13.01 21.33
N ALA A 633 5.89 13.92 20.47
CA ALA A 633 5.07 15.06 20.09
C ALA A 633 5.41 15.57 18.69
N TYR A 634 4.47 16.25 18.06
CA TYR A 634 4.66 16.86 16.75
C TYR A 634 3.91 18.18 16.64
N GLY A 635 4.42 19.10 15.81
CA GLY A 635 3.81 20.38 15.47
C GLY A 635 4.60 21.01 14.34
N PHE A 636 3.92 21.55 13.35
CA PHE A 636 4.53 21.91 12.06
C PHE A 636 4.54 23.42 11.79
N ASP A 637 4.38 24.22 12.84
CA ASP A 637 4.37 25.69 12.73
C ASP A 637 5.78 26.29 12.80
N VAL A 638 6.53 26.02 13.88
CA VAL A 638 7.86 26.61 14.16
C VAL A 638 8.77 25.57 14.80
N SER A 639 10.02 25.53 14.36
CA SER A 639 11.08 24.74 14.99
C SER A 639 11.76 25.55 16.13
N SER A 640 12.56 24.89 16.95
CA SER A 640 13.30 25.50 18.06
C SER A 640 14.79 25.15 17.97
N TYR A 641 15.50 25.32 19.04
CA TYR A 641 16.93 25.16 19.20
C TYR A 641 17.27 24.19 20.34
N TYR A 642 18.54 23.77 20.40
CA TYR A 642 19.05 22.94 21.49
C TYR A 642 19.91 23.71 22.45
N LYS A 643 19.89 23.32 23.73
CA LYS A 643 20.83 23.69 24.76
C LYS A 643 21.57 22.47 25.27
N ARG A 644 22.84 22.68 25.61
CA ARG A 644 23.70 21.64 26.16
C ARG A 644 23.24 21.22 27.56
N GLU A 645 23.21 19.89 27.76
CA GLU A 645 22.94 19.27 29.05
C GLU A 645 24.24 18.95 29.81
N PRO A 646 24.19 18.68 31.12
CA PRO A 646 25.40 18.43 31.95
C PRO A 646 26.29 17.29 31.39
N ASP A 647 25.74 16.26 30.78
CA ASP A 647 26.51 15.16 30.22
C ASP A 647 27.42 15.58 29.06
N SER A 648 27.11 16.66 28.38
CA SER A 648 27.95 17.21 27.30
C SER A 648 29.34 17.68 27.77
N LYS A 649 29.51 17.87 29.11
CA LYS A 649 30.77 18.30 29.72
C LYS A 649 31.63 17.13 30.22
N LYS A 650 31.10 15.90 30.18
CA LYS A 650 31.86 14.73 30.58
C LYS A 650 33.03 14.47 29.62
N PRO A 651 34.18 13.99 30.12
CA PRO A 651 35.36 13.74 29.26
C PRO A 651 35.07 12.87 28.04
N GLU A 652 34.13 11.90 28.16
CA GLU A 652 33.73 10.99 27.12
C GLU A 652 32.98 11.66 25.96
N CYS A 653 32.35 12.84 26.25
CA CYS A 653 31.45 13.53 25.31
C CYS A 653 31.91 14.91 24.91
N SER A 654 32.84 15.54 25.72
CA SER A 654 33.22 16.94 25.55
C SER A 654 33.79 17.29 24.17
N TRP A 655 34.45 16.32 23.52
CA TRP A 655 35.02 16.47 22.19
C TRP A 655 33.96 16.75 21.11
N ILE A 656 32.70 16.32 21.31
CA ILE A 656 31.58 16.57 20.39
C ILE A 656 31.28 18.06 20.30
N PHE A 657 31.52 18.79 21.39
CA PHE A 657 31.21 20.20 21.52
C PHE A 657 32.46 21.09 21.41
N GLU A 658 33.55 20.60 20.84
CA GLU A 658 34.72 21.42 20.57
C GLU A 658 34.36 22.60 19.67
N GLY A 659 34.63 23.83 20.12
CA GLY A 659 34.24 25.06 19.44
C GLY A 659 32.82 25.56 19.74
N VAL A 660 32.01 24.81 20.52
CA VAL A 660 30.67 25.23 20.94
C VAL A 660 30.71 25.68 22.42
N GLY A 661 30.31 26.91 22.71
CA GLY A 661 30.29 27.47 24.08
C GLY A 661 29.32 26.73 25.01
N GLU A 662 29.60 26.78 26.34
CA GLU A 662 28.77 26.06 27.32
C GLU A 662 27.31 26.51 27.38
N ASN A 663 27.05 27.77 27.12
CA ASN A 663 25.73 28.41 27.15
C ASN A 663 25.29 28.82 25.74
N GLU A 664 26.01 28.41 24.73
CA GLU A 664 25.66 28.67 23.34
C GLU A 664 24.43 27.92 22.95
N VAL A 665 23.53 28.58 22.24
CA VAL A 665 22.33 27.96 21.65
C VAL A 665 22.74 27.28 20.34
N ILE A 666 22.31 26.07 20.16
CA ILE A 666 22.66 25.26 18.98
C ILE A 666 21.46 25.24 18.04
N GLY A 667 21.64 25.75 16.82
CA GLY A 667 20.66 25.70 15.77
C GLY A 667 19.42 26.57 16.02
N ASP A 668 19.60 27.82 16.41
CA ASP A 668 18.53 28.84 16.52
C ASP A 668 18.25 29.54 15.20
N PHE A 669 18.63 28.92 14.09
CA PHE A 669 18.41 29.36 12.72
C PHE A 669 18.15 28.15 11.83
N GLY A 670 17.53 28.38 10.69
CA GLY A 670 17.26 27.31 9.70
C GLY A 670 16.23 27.74 8.67
N LEU A 671 16.25 27.09 7.53
CA LEU A 671 15.32 27.34 6.43
C LEU A 671 13.92 26.77 6.68
N VAL A 672 13.81 25.86 7.64
CA VAL A 672 12.56 25.19 8.00
C VAL A 672 12.21 25.52 9.44
N GLY A 673 11.11 26.21 9.65
CA GLY A 673 10.62 26.56 10.98
C GLY A 673 11.54 27.46 11.82
N GLY A 674 12.70 27.87 11.30
CA GLY A 674 13.63 28.80 11.95
C GLY A 674 14.56 28.18 12.97
N GLY A 675 14.64 26.86 13.10
CA GLY A 675 15.52 26.20 14.07
C GLY A 675 15.85 24.76 13.73
N ALA A 676 16.84 24.19 14.39
CA ALA A 676 17.30 22.82 14.17
C ALA A 676 16.52 21.75 14.96
N ALA A 677 15.80 22.12 16.02
CA ALA A 677 14.92 21.23 16.76
C ALA A 677 13.58 21.16 16.05
N GLY A 678 13.45 20.18 15.19
CA GLY A 678 12.43 20.05 14.16
C GLY A 678 10.98 19.95 14.62
N VAL A 679 10.16 19.53 13.70
CA VAL A 679 8.69 19.53 13.81
C VAL A 679 8.15 18.29 14.52
N GLU A 680 8.94 17.25 14.62
CA GLU A 680 8.66 16.01 15.36
C GLU A 680 9.70 15.86 16.46
N LEU A 681 9.25 15.54 17.66
CA LEU A 681 10.08 15.52 18.86
C LEU A 681 10.17 14.13 19.45
N ASP A 682 11.41 13.69 19.61
CA ASP A 682 11.75 12.51 20.39
C ASP A 682 12.08 12.88 21.84
N ARG A 683 11.83 11.97 22.78
CA ARG A 683 12.16 12.15 24.20
C ARG A 683 13.18 11.15 24.69
N TYR A 684 14.04 11.62 25.61
CA TYR A 684 14.84 10.79 26.45
C TYR A 684 13.99 10.30 27.64
N ASP A 685 13.82 9.00 27.82
CA ASP A 685 12.96 8.45 28.87
C ASP A 685 13.41 7.05 29.30
N LEU A 686 13.95 6.93 30.51
CA LEU A 686 14.43 5.67 31.06
C LEU A 686 13.30 4.66 31.30
N GLU A 687 12.07 5.13 31.60
CA GLU A 687 10.90 4.27 31.75
C GLU A 687 10.46 3.67 30.43
N PHE A 688 10.76 4.37 29.32
CA PHE A 688 10.49 3.90 27.96
C PHE A 688 11.67 3.23 27.29
N GLY A 689 12.68 2.80 28.07
CA GLY A 689 13.75 1.95 27.61
C GLY A 689 14.97 2.65 27.04
N THR A 690 15.11 3.97 27.20
CA THR A 690 16.40 4.62 26.94
C THR A 690 17.48 3.91 27.79
N PRO A 691 18.60 3.47 27.19
CA PRO A 691 19.65 2.77 27.93
C PRO A 691 20.22 3.61 29.09
N HIS A 692 20.41 3.01 30.27
CA HIS A 692 20.92 3.71 31.46
C HIS A 692 22.33 4.29 31.26
N ASN A 693 23.07 3.80 30.30
CA ASN A 693 24.41 4.29 29.93
C ASN A 693 24.40 5.35 28.82
N ALA A 694 23.20 5.78 28.38
CA ALA A 694 23.08 6.86 27.42
C ALA A 694 23.42 8.22 28.07
N PHE A 695 24.17 9.07 27.36
CA PHE A 695 24.46 10.43 27.75
C PHE A 695 23.45 11.37 27.08
N LEU A 696 22.76 12.19 27.88
CA LEU A 696 21.90 13.25 27.40
C LEU A 696 22.77 14.48 27.14
N LEU A 697 23.08 14.76 25.88
CA LEU A 697 24.04 15.77 25.47
C LEU A 697 23.44 17.16 25.30
N ALA A 698 22.25 17.20 24.69
CA ALA A 698 21.52 18.43 24.43
C ALA A 698 20.01 18.17 24.42
N ARG A 699 19.23 19.19 24.71
CA ARG A 699 17.78 19.14 24.70
C ARG A 699 17.20 20.41 24.07
N SER A 700 16.14 20.25 23.29
CA SER A 700 15.38 21.37 22.76
C SER A 700 14.40 21.94 23.80
N GLU A 701 14.11 23.21 23.69
CA GLU A 701 13.17 23.94 24.55
C GLU A 701 12.45 25.06 23.77
N ASN A 702 11.47 25.71 24.37
CA ASN A 702 10.70 26.81 23.78
C ASN A 702 9.90 26.45 22.54
N HIS A 703 9.36 25.23 22.50
CA HIS A 703 8.41 24.84 21.48
C HIS A 703 7.07 25.58 21.66
N THR A 704 6.30 25.69 20.59
CA THR A 704 5.03 26.40 20.56
C THR A 704 3.89 25.62 21.22
N ASN A 705 2.75 26.29 21.45
CA ASN A 705 1.53 25.68 21.97
C ASN A 705 0.81 24.80 20.93
N LEU A 706 1.27 24.78 19.69
CA LEU A 706 0.73 23.92 18.63
C LEU A 706 1.39 22.52 18.58
N MET A 707 2.33 22.24 19.50
CA MET A 707 2.82 20.88 19.69
C MET A 707 1.75 19.98 20.26
N LEU A 708 1.43 18.90 19.53
CA LEU A 708 0.46 17.88 19.91
C LEU A 708 1.20 16.66 20.46
N GLN A 709 0.80 16.23 21.66
CA GLN A 709 1.33 14.99 22.23
C GLN A 709 0.75 13.79 21.52
N VAL A 710 1.60 12.83 21.21
CA VAL A 710 1.19 11.55 20.63
C VAL A 710 0.38 10.74 21.64
N ASN A 711 -0.73 10.17 21.18
CA ASN A 711 -1.53 9.27 22.00
C ASN A 711 -0.90 7.87 22.00
N GLU A 712 -0.33 7.49 23.14
CA GLU A 712 0.36 6.22 23.34
C GLU A 712 -0.41 5.38 24.38
N GLU A 713 -1.53 4.81 24.00
CA GLU A 713 -2.43 4.06 24.90
C GLU A 713 -1.74 2.91 25.62
N ILE A 714 -0.69 2.38 25.03
CA ILE A 714 0.14 1.32 25.66
C ILE A 714 0.66 1.74 27.03
N HIS A 715 0.89 3.02 27.21
CA HIS A 715 1.28 3.48 28.52
C HIS A 715 0.26 3.27 29.58
N PHE A 716 -1.01 3.43 29.22
CA PHE A 716 -2.08 3.31 30.18
C PHE A 716 -2.23 1.88 30.64
N SER A 717 -2.11 0.93 29.73
CA SER A 717 -2.14 -0.48 30.10
C SER A 717 -0.96 -0.88 30.99
N VAL A 718 0.20 -0.29 30.79
CA VAL A 718 1.38 -0.52 31.62
C VAL A 718 1.25 0.15 32.99
N ARG A 719 0.56 1.26 33.05
CA ARG A 719 0.38 2.01 34.30
C ARG A 719 -0.78 1.51 35.16
N GLY A 720 -1.64 0.78 34.54
CA GLY A 720 -2.83 0.24 35.20
C GLY A 720 -2.57 -0.97 36.09
N TYR A 721 -1.33 -1.17 36.28
CA TYR A 721 -0.97 -2.27 36.90
C TYR A 721 -0.34 -2.38 37.97
#